data_0ad8d586831f7ff62d6fc7e7c32fc87f
#
_entry.id   0ad8d586831f7ff62d6fc7e7c32fc87f
#
_cell.length_a   1.000
_cell.length_b   1.000
_cell.length_c   1.000
_cell.angle_alpha   90.00
_cell.angle_beta   90.00
_cell.angle_gamma   90.00
#
_symmetry.space_group_name_H-M   'P 1'
#
loop_
_entity.id
_entity.type
_entity.pdbx_description
1 polymer ?
#
loop_
_entity_poly.entity_id
_entity_poly.type
_entity_poly.pdbx_seq_one_letter_code
_entity_poly.pdbx_strand_id
1 'polypeptide(L)'
;MSENTPVNPNSYDASQIQVLEGLEAVRMRPGMYIGSTSSSGLHHLVYEIVDNAIDEALAGFCTHIEVSIEDGESICVTDNGRGIPVDIQEQTGKPALEVVYTVLHAGGKFGGGGYKVSGGLHGVGASVVNALSDWLEVRVFKNGSIYEMKFSRGHITQEMKIVGKTDRHGTQVRFHPDPEMFDDTVYHYDVLFKRMREQAFLNAGLTIVMEDRRPGQEQRQELCYEGGIREFVTELNRHKTPVHESVIYMSGERNTSMCEIAMQWNDGYDERIESFANNILTPEGGMHETGFRTALTRVINAYGKSRKILKDDENLSGEDCREGLTAVISVKLENPQFEGQTKAKLGNSDIRTMVDGVVSDKLEQFFEENPAVAKQILEKGISASRAREAARKARDSIRRKTGLESGQMPDKLQDCNERDPSLCEIYIVEGDSAAGSAIQGRDSRFQAILAMWGKMLNVEKARVDKIYGNDKLYPLIVALGAGIGSEFNIDKLRYHKIIIMADADVDGSHIRTLLLTFFFRYMRPLIENGYVYSAVPPLFKLSRGKQQRVAYSDEERDAISRELRGDNPDAKVDISRFKGLGEMDPHELWETTMDPERRTLRRITLEDAQRADEIFTVLMGDEVEPRRAWIETKARYVVNLDY
;
A
#
# COMPACT_ATOMS: atom_id res chain seq x y z
N MET A 1 24.54 -54.73 -11.22
CA MET A 1 23.81 -54.34 -12.45
C MET A 1 22.41 -53.98 -11.98
N SER A 2 22.15 -52.72 -11.71
CA SER A 2 20.82 -52.21 -11.34
C SER A 2 20.12 -51.79 -12.63
N GLU A 3 19.04 -52.49 -12.96
CA GLU A 3 18.18 -52.20 -14.11
C GLU A 3 17.52 -50.81 -13.95
N ASN A 4 17.87 -49.92 -14.84
CA ASN A 4 17.15 -48.66 -15.05
C ASN A 4 15.81 -48.97 -15.73
N THR A 5 14.74 -49.07 -14.98
CA THR A 5 13.38 -49.12 -15.53
C THR A 5 13.02 -47.72 -16.02
N PRO A 6 12.56 -47.53 -17.26
CA PRO A 6 12.17 -46.19 -17.74
C PRO A 6 10.94 -45.72 -16.99
N VAL A 7 11.03 -44.56 -16.35
CA VAL A 7 9.93 -43.88 -15.66
C VAL A 7 8.90 -43.46 -16.72
N ASN A 8 7.70 -44.02 -16.60
CA ASN A 8 6.57 -43.60 -17.46
C ASN A 8 6.13 -42.18 -17.06
N PRO A 9 6.24 -41.17 -17.93
CA PRO A 9 5.93 -39.78 -17.58
C PRO A 9 4.45 -39.50 -17.23
N ASN A 10 3.58 -40.50 -17.37
CA ASN A 10 2.15 -40.41 -17.07
C ASN A 10 1.71 -41.21 -15.83
N SER A 11 2.62 -41.79 -15.05
CA SER A 11 2.27 -42.47 -13.80
C SER A 11 2.41 -41.48 -12.62
N TYR A 12 1.30 -41.03 -12.05
CA TYR A 12 1.27 -40.34 -10.76
C TYR A 12 1.12 -41.41 -9.68
N ASP A 13 2.19 -41.70 -8.94
CA ASP A 13 2.20 -42.68 -7.87
C ASP A 13 2.76 -42.11 -6.55
N ALA A 14 2.71 -42.91 -5.49
CA ALA A 14 3.10 -42.48 -4.15
C ALA A 14 4.57 -42.01 -4.04
N SER A 15 5.45 -42.43 -4.97
CA SER A 15 6.85 -41.97 -4.97
C SER A 15 7.03 -40.51 -5.40
N GLN A 16 6.02 -39.93 -6.02
CA GLN A 16 6.01 -38.52 -6.43
C GLN A 16 5.44 -37.57 -5.34
N ILE A 17 4.92 -38.14 -4.25
CA ILE A 17 4.44 -37.37 -3.09
C ILE A 17 5.65 -37.12 -2.19
N GLN A 18 6.10 -35.85 -2.16
CA GLN A 18 7.14 -35.40 -1.23
C GLN A 18 6.49 -34.92 0.07
N VAL A 19 6.94 -35.45 1.20
CA VAL A 19 6.58 -34.94 2.53
C VAL A 19 7.71 -34.01 2.98
N LEU A 20 7.39 -32.74 3.14
CA LEU A 20 8.31 -31.71 3.67
C LEU A 20 8.11 -31.63 5.18
N GLU A 21 9.16 -31.87 5.95
CA GLU A 21 9.10 -31.79 7.41
C GLU A 21 9.84 -30.56 7.94
N GLY A 22 9.31 -29.97 9.03
CA GLY A 22 9.97 -28.90 9.77
C GLY A 22 10.20 -27.63 8.94
N LEU A 23 11.35 -26.99 9.13
CA LEU A 23 11.70 -25.70 8.53
C LEU A 23 12.10 -25.79 7.04
N GLU A 24 12.36 -26.98 6.52
CA GLU A 24 12.58 -27.16 5.08
C GLU A 24 11.35 -26.80 4.25
N ALA A 25 10.14 -27.05 4.78
CA ALA A 25 8.89 -26.65 4.14
C ALA A 25 8.81 -25.13 3.93
N VAL A 26 9.31 -24.35 4.88
CA VAL A 26 9.36 -22.87 4.79
C VAL A 26 10.31 -22.43 3.68
N ARG A 27 11.51 -23.02 3.61
CA ARG A 27 12.51 -22.68 2.59
C ARG A 27 12.07 -23.08 1.18
N MET A 28 11.35 -24.19 1.04
CA MET A 28 10.83 -24.66 -0.26
C MET A 28 9.63 -23.83 -0.75
N ARG A 29 8.85 -23.26 0.15
CA ARG A 29 7.63 -22.49 -0.17
C ARG A 29 7.51 -21.23 0.70
N PRO A 30 8.47 -20.28 0.64
CA PRO A 30 8.48 -19.10 1.52
C PRO A 30 7.23 -18.23 1.33
N GLY A 31 6.71 -18.11 0.12
CA GLY A 31 5.50 -17.34 -0.17
C GLY A 31 4.25 -17.77 0.62
N MET A 32 4.17 -19.03 1.07
CA MET A 32 3.08 -19.49 1.92
C MET A 32 3.10 -18.87 3.34
N TYR A 33 4.28 -18.42 3.80
CA TYR A 33 4.49 -17.92 5.17
C TYR A 33 4.67 -16.41 5.22
N ILE A 34 5.34 -15.81 4.22
CA ILE A 34 5.66 -14.38 4.18
C ILE A 34 5.03 -13.64 2.98
N GLY A 35 4.18 -14.32 2.20
CA GLY A 35 3.46 -13.77 1.06
C GLY A 35 4.28 -13.68 -0.23
N SER A 36 5.53 -13.24 -0.18
CA SER A 36 6.44 -13.14 -1.34
C SER A 36 7.90 -13.21 -0.92
N THR A 37 8.83 -13.35 -1.88
CA THR A 37 10.29 -13.24 -1.68
C THR A 37 10.83 -11.85 -2.11
N SER A 38 9.95 -10.94 -2.51
CA SER A 38 10.30 -9.56 -2.84
C SER A 38 10.57 -8.72 -1.59
N SER A 39 10.86 -7.43 -1.77
CA SER A 39 11.05 -6.46 -0.67
C SER A 39 9.93 -6.50 0.38
N SER A 40 8.68 -6.75 -0.02
CA SER A 40 7.55 -6.89 0.92
C SER A 40 7.72 -8.07 1.88
N GLY A 41 8.08 -9.26 1.37
CA GLY A 41 8.34 -10.42 2.21
C GLY A 41 9.59 -10.27 3.08
N LEU A 42 10.62 -9.56 2.58
CA LEU A 42 11.81 -9.23 3.35
C LEU A 42 11.46 -8.43 4.62
N HIS A 43 10.69 -7.34 4.45
CA HIS A 43 10.24 -6.51 5.58
C HIS A 43 9.31 -7.27 6.53
N HIS A 44 8.56 -8.25 6.03
CA HIS A 44 7.69 -9.09 6.86
C HIS A 44 8.45 -9.88 7.93
N LEU A 45 9.71 -10.27 7.67
CA LEU A 45 10.56 -10.91 8.70
C LEU A 45 10.73 -10.02 9.93
N VAL A 46 10.91 -8.72 9.73
CA VAL A 46 11.03 -7.74 10.82
C VAL A 46 9.72 -7.64 11.58
N TYR A 47 8.59 -7.60 10.86
CA TYR A 47 7.26 -7.52 11.48
C TYR A 47 6.97 -8.71 12.38
N GLU A 48 7.32 -9.93 11.98
CA GLU A 48 7.11 -11.13 12.82
C GLU A 48 7.88 -11.08 14.14
N ILE A 49 9.10 -10.54 14.15
CA ILE A 49 9.87 -10.38 15.40
C ILE A 49 9.33 -9.22 16.26
N VAL A 50 9.00 -8.09 15.63
CA VAL A 50 8.42 -6.94 16.34
C VAL A 50 7.06 -7.28 16.92
N ASP A 51 6.20 -7.99 16.18
CA ASP A 51 4.87 -8.41 16.67
C ASP A 51 4.97 -9.29 17.91
N ASN A 52 6.06 -10.07 18.11
CA ASN A 52 6.29 -10.79 19.36
C ASN A 52 6.58 -9.84 20.54
N ALA A 53 7.33 -8.75 20.32
CA ALA A 53 7.57 -7.73 21.33
C ALA A 53 6.29 -6.91 21.63
N ILE A 54 5.47 -6.63 20.60
CA ILE A 54 4.16 -6.00 20.76
C ILE A 54 3.20 -6.89 21.56
N ASP A 55 3.22 -8.20 21.38
CA ASP A 55 2.41 -9.13 22.18
C ASP A 55 2.79 -9.07 23.67
N GLU A 56 4.07 -8.88 24.00
CA GLU A 56 4.52 -8.61 25.37
C GLU A 56 3.99 -7.26 25.89
N ALA A 57 3.90 -6.24 25.03
CA ALA A 57 3.32 -4.95 25.40
C ALA A 57 1.81 -5.06 25.61
N LEU A 58 1.07 -5.77 24.75
CA LEU A 58 -0.35 -6.06 24.92
C LEU A 58 -0.65 -6.84 26.20
N ALA A 59 0.28 -7.70 26.61
CA ALA A 59 0.19 -8.42 27.88
C ALA A 59 0.59 -7.56 29.10
N GLY A 60 1.04 -6.31 28.89
CA GLY A 60 1.41 -5.37 29.94
C GLY A 60 2.83 -5.53 30.50
N PHE A 61 3.70 -6.28 29.83
CA PHE A 61 5.05 -6.58 30.33
C PHE A 61 6.17 -5.86 29.56
N CYS A 62 5.89 -5.26 28.39
CA CYS A 62 6.85 -4.52 27.60
C CYS A 62 6.43 -3.06 27.46
N THR A 63 7.38 -2.14 27.67
CA THR A 63 7.18 -0.69 27.56
C THR A 63 8.17 -0.04 26.60
N HIS A 64 9.18 -0.79 26.13
CA HIS A 64 10.24 -0.26 25.28
C HIS A 64 10.71 -1.32 24.28
N ILE A 65 10.72 -0.94 23.00
CA ILE A 65 11.20 -1.77 21.89
C ILE A 65 12.21 -0.96 21.09
N GLU A 66 13.35 -1.55 20.78
CA GLU A 66 14.36 -0.98 19.87
C GLU A 66 14.46 -1.83 18.62
N VAL A 67 14.37 -1.19 17.45
CA VAL A 67 14.53 -1.82 16.14
C VAL A 67 15.65 -1.10 15.41
N SER A 68 16.70 -1.80 15.00
CA SER A 68 17.79 -1.20 14.25
C SER A 68 18.11 -1.99 12.98
N ILE A 69 18.38 -1.25 11.91
CA ILE A 69 19.03 -1.75 10.70
C ILE A 69 20.54 -1.57 10.94
N GLU A 70 21.23 -2.68 11.01
CA GLU A 70 22.68 -2.69 11.29
C GLU A 70 23.49 -2.62 9.98
N ASP A 71 24.76 -2.33 10.08
CA ASP A 71 25.68 -2.47 8.96
C ASP A 71 25.65 -3.89 8.38
N GLY A 72 25.68 -4.01 7.04
CA GLY A 72 25.55 -5.29 6.34
C GLY A 72 24.14 -5.85 6.28
N GLU A 73 23.10 -4.99 6.34
CA GLU A 73 21.67 -5.36 6.15
C GLU A 73 21.14 -6.39 7.15
N SER A 74 21.68 -6.45 8.37
CA SER A 74 21.11 -7.24 9.44
C SER A 74 20.15 -6.40 10.30
N ILE A 75 19.18 -7.06 10.91
CA ILE A 75 18.19 -6.42 11.81
C ILE A 75 18.48 -6.83 13.24
N CYS A 76 18.34 -5.88 14.16
CA CYS A 76 18.31 -6.16 15.60
C CYS A 76 17.04 -5.60 16.20
N VAL A 77 16.26 -6.47 16.86
CA VAL A 77 15.08 -6.10 17.64
C VAL A 77 15.33 -6.44 19.10
N THR A 78 15.12 -5.48 19.99
CA THR A 78 15.29 -5.67 21.44
C THR A 78 14.03 -5.18 22.14
N ASP A 79 13.48 -5.99 23.04
CA ASP A 79 12.37 -5.63 23.91
C ASP A 79 12.77 -5.70 25.39
N ASN A 80 11.99 -5.05 26.25
CA ASN A 80 12.11 -5.16 27.70
C ASN A 80 10.95 -5.98 28.31
N GLY A 81 10.40 -6.94 27.59
CA GLY A 81 9.37 -7.86 28.05
C GLY A 81 9.87 -8.91 29.06
N ARG A 82 9.08 -9.97 29.28
CA ARG A 82 9.43 -11.06 30.23
C ARG A 82 10.60 -11.93 29.78
N GLY A 83 10.99 -11.84 28.51
CA GLY A 83 11.95 -12.74 27.87
C GLY A 83 11.38 -14.15 27.59
N ILE A 84 11.77 -14.73 26.48
CA ILE A 84 11.37 -16.10 26.08
C ILE A 84 11.74 -17.07 27.21
N PRO A 85 10.88 -18.07 27.54
CA PRO A 85 11.23 -19.11 28.52
C PRO A 85 12.50 -19.86 28.12
N VAL A 86 13.39 -20.10 29.09
CA VAL A 86 14.67 -20.80 28.91
C VAL A 86 14.67 -22.19 29.52
N ASP A 87 13.57 -22.53 30.21
CA ASP A 87 13.37 -23.83 30.87
C ASP A 87 13.11 -24.93 29.82
N ILE A 88 13.25 -26.19 30.24
CA ILE A 88 12.96 -27.34 29.40
C ILE A 88 11.46 -27.47 29.18
N GLN A 89 11.04 -27.52 27.93
CA GLN A 89 9.64 -27.78 27.57
C GLN A 89 9.35 -29.30 27.70
N GLU A 90 8.37 -29.66 28.52
CA GLU A 90 8.12 -31.04 28.97
C GLU A 90 7.83 -32.03 27.83
N GLN A 91 7.09 -31.60 26.78
CA GLN A 91 6.70 -32.51 25.69
C GLN A 91 7.85 -32.83 24.74
N THR A 92 8.76 -31.88 24.54
CA THR A 92 9.88 -32.05 23.58
C THR A 92 11.18 -32.42 24.25
N GLY A 93 11.32 -32.21 25.57
CA GLY A 93 12.57 -32.40 26.32
C GLY A 93 13.68 -31.41 25.94
N LYS A 94 13.35 -30.34 25.20
CA LYS A 94 14.27 -29.31 24.71
C LYS A 94 14.05 -27.96 25.41
N PRO A 95 15.05 -27.08 25.41
CA PRO A 95 14.83 -25.70 25.88
C PRO A 95 13.69 -25.04 25.12
N ALA A 96 12.80 -24.31 25.81
CA ALA A 96 11.66 -23.65 25.17
C ALA A 96 12.14 -22.64 24.10
N LEU A 97 13.27 -21.97 24.29
CA LEU A 97 13.92 -21.11 23.31
C LEU A 97 14.24 -21.85 22.00
N GLU A 98 14.77 -23.08 22.08
CA GLU A 98 15.02 -23.93 20.91
C GLU A 98 13.69 -24.25 20.19
N VAL A 99 12.70 -24.68 20.94
CA VAL A 99 11.39 -25.09 20.38
C VAL A 99 10.74 -23.95 19.60
N VAL A 100 10.75 -22.72 20.15
CA VAL A 100 10.15 -21.54 19.50
C VAL A 100 10.80 -21.24 18.13
N TYR A 101 12.09 -21.46 17.98
CA TYR A 101 12.81 -21.13 16.74
C TYR A 101 12.98 -22.31 15.77
N THR A 102 12.74 -23.56 16.19
CA THR A 102 13.00 -24.75 15.34
C THR A 102 11.76 -25.58 15.04
N VAL A 103 10.65 -25.35 15.75
CA VAL A 103 9.42 -26.14 15.58
C VAL A 103 8.30 -25.22 15.06
N LEU A 104 7.70 -25.60 13.92
CA LEU A 104 6.49 -24.93 13.42
C LEU A 104 5.31 -25.22 14.34
N HIS A 105 4.42 -24.24 14.48
CA HIS A 105 3.24 -24.32 15.33
C HIS A 105 3.56 -24.58 16.81
N ALA A 106 4.66 -24.01 17.30
CA ALA A 106 5.05 -24.02 18.70
C ALA A 106 5.06 -22.60 19.28
N GLY A 107 4.50 -22.42 20.47
CA GLY A 107 4.51 -21.13 21.15
C GLY A 107 3.55 -21.07 22.32
N GLY A 108 3.75 -20.10 23.21
CA GLY A 108 2.94 -19.87 24.43
C GLY A 108 1.56 -19.26 24.17
N LYS A 109 1.17 -19.08 22.90
CA LYS A 109 -0.07 -18.40 22.49
C LYS A 109 -1.25 -19.38 22.22
N PHE A 110 -1.01 -20.68 22.23
CA PHE A 110 -2.02 -21.71 21.92
C PHE A 110 -2.86 -22.21 23.11
N GLY A 111 -2.62 -21.77 24.33
CA GLY A 111 -3.23 -22.45 25.49
C GLY A 111 -3.74 -21.53 26.60
N GLY A 112 -4.04 -20.25 26.35
CA GLY A 112 -4.73 -19.38 27.31
C GLY A 112 -3.95 -19.00 28.58
N GLY A 113 -2.72 -19.45 28.77
CA GLY A 113 -1.97 -19.22 30.00
C GLY A 113 -1.09 -17.96 30.02
N GLY A 114 -0.64 -17.47 28.89
CA GLY A 114 0.36 -16.40 28.82
C GLY A 114 -0.10 -15.10 28.17
N TYR A 115 -1.02 -15.18 27.22
CA TYR A 115 -1.51 -14.05 26.43
C TYR A 115 -3.03 -14.17 26.25
N LYS A 116 -3.79 -13.17 26.69
CA LYS A 116 -5.23 -13.09 26.43
C LYS A 116 -5.54 -12.57 25.02
N VAL A 117 -4.69 -11.68 24.53
CA VAL A 117 -4.76 -11.08 23.21
C VAL A 117 -3.37 -11.18 22.57
N SER A 118 -3.27 -11.62 21.35
CA SER A 118 -2.01 -11.64 20.61
C SER A 118 -2.24 -11.46 19.11
N GLY A 119 -1.27 -10.84 18.42
CA GLY A 119 -1.23 -10.77 16.96
C GLY A 119 -0.66 -12.04 16.33
N GLY A 120 0.25 -12.72 17.03
CA GLY A 120 0.87 -13.98 16.59
C GLY A 120 -0.03 -15.18 16.87
N LEU A 121 -0.79 -15.64 15.86
CA LEU A 121 -1.80 -16.69 16.03
C LEU A 121 -1.29 -18.09 15.68
N HIS A 122 -0.36 -18.19 14.75
CA HIS A 122 0.02 -19.47 14.14
C HIS A 122 1.23 -20.12 14.77
N GLY A 123 1.95 -19.43 15.67
CA GLY A 123 3.17 -19.93 16.33
C GLY A 123 4.27 -20.29 15.33
N VAL A 124 4.38 -19.56 14.23
CA VAL A 124 5.36 -19.83 13.17
C VAL A 124 6.32 -18.68 12.91
N GLY A 125 6.02 -17.45 13.32
CA GLY A 125 6.79 -16.26 12.94
C GLY A 125 8.29 -16.38 13.26
N ALA A 126 8.65 -16.68 14.50
CA ALA A 126 10.06 -16.81 14.91
C ALA A 126 10.80 -17.92 14.15
N SER A 127 10.15 -19.08 13.95
CA SER A 127 10.73 -20.21 13.22
C SER A 127 10.84 -19.94 11.71
N VAL A 128 9.91 -19.18 11.13
CA VAL A 128 9.97 -18.72 9.73
C VAL A 128 11.13 -17.75 9.53
N VAL A 129 11.31 -16.78 10.42
CA VAL A 129 12.47 -15.86 10.35
C VAL A 129 13.78 -16.64 10.46
N ASN A 130 13.87 -17.60 11.36
CA ASN A 130 15.04 -18.49 11.48
C ASN A 130 15.30 -19.28 10.18
N ALA A 131 14.27 -19.87 9.58
CA ALA A 131 14.39 -20.66 8.35
C ALA A 131 14.87 -19.82 7.15
N LEU A 132 14.47 -18.54 7.08
CA LEU A 132 14.75 -17.63 5.97
C LEU A 132 15.93 -16.69 6.23
N SER A 133 16.69 -16.92 7.32
CA SER A 133 17.92 -16.19 7.65
C SER A 133 19.14 -17.04 7.44
N ASP A 134 20.20 -16.49 6.87
CA ASP A 134 21.50 -17.18 6.76
C ASP A 134 22.17 -17.32 8.13
N TRP A 135 21.95 -16.35 9.03
CA TRP A 135 22.23 -16.49 10.46
C TRP A 135 21.19 -15.76 11.31
N LEU A 136 20.96 -16.29 12.51
CA LEU A 136 20.10 -15.67 13.53
C LEU A 136 20.68 -15.92 14.91
N GLU A 137 20.74 -14.87 15.73
CA GLU A 137 21.21 -14.89 17.12
C GLU A 137 20.09 -14.41 18.05
N VAL A 138 19.79 -15.18 19.08
CA VAL A 138 18.82 -14.80 20.10
C VAL A 138 19.54 -14.67 21.45
N ARG A 139 19.32 -13.55 22.13
CA ARG A 139 19.70 -13.34 23.52
C ARG A 139 18.46 -13.13 24.37
N VAL A 140 18.37 -13.88 25.46
CA VAL A 140 17.29 -13.73 26.45
C VAL A 140 17.90 -13.24 27.75
N PHE A 141 17.40 -12.11 28.22
CA PHE A 141 17.76 -11.48 29.51
C PHE A 141 16.76 -11.94 30.56
N LYS A 142 17.13 -12.89 31.39
CA LYS A 142 16.21 -13.54 32.34
C LYS A 142 16.94 -14.13 33.54
N ASN A 143 16.31 -14.09 34.69
CA ASN A 143 16.83 -14.73 35.91
C ASN A 143 18.29 -14.31 36.25
N GLY A 144 18.63 -13.05 36.02
CA GLY A 144 19.97 -12.51 36.32
C GLY A 144 21.06 -12.95 35.35
N SER A 145 20.70 -13.60 34.25
CA SER A 145 21.64 -14.18 33.27
C SER A 145 21.25 -13.81 31.83
N ILE A 146 22.27 -13.78 30.96
CA ILE A 146 22.10 -13.64 29.51
C ILE A 146 22.26 -15.00 28.88
N TYR A 147 21.17 -15.54 28.33
CA TYR A 147 21.16 -16.76 27.55
C TYR A 147 21.32 -16.43 26.08
N GLU A 148 22.18 -17.14 25.37
CA GLU A 148 22.43 -16.95 23.94
C GLU A 148 22.28 -18.28 23.20
N MET A 149 21.62 -18.24 22.06
CA MET A 149 21.51 -19.33 21.10
C MET A 149 21.65 -18.80 19.68
N LYS A 150 22.30 -19.60 18.80
CA LYS A 150 22.54 -19.18 17.40
C LYS A 150 22.08 -20.24 16.43
N PHE A 151 21.63 -19.75 15.27
CA PHE A 151 21.07 -20.55 14.19
C PHE A 151 21.64 -20.11 12.85
N SER A 152 21.52 -20.98 11.86
CA SER A 152 21.76 -20.68 10.45
C SER A 152 20.78 -21.49 9.60
N ARG A 153 20.01 -20.83 8.76
CA ARG A 153 19.06 -21.46 7.82
C ARG A 153 18.12 -22.47 8.51
N GLY A 154 17.65 -22.13 9.70
CA GLY A 154 16.77 -22.99 10.50
C GLY A 154 17.50 -24.02 11.39
N HIS A 155 18.80 -24.21 11.23
CA HIS A 155 19.58 -25.18 12.01
C HIS A 155 20.32 -24.54 13.17
N ILE A 156 20.45 -25.26 14.29
CA ILE A 156 21.20 -24.80 15.45
C ILE A 156 22.69 -24.85 15.12
N THR A 157 23.38 -23.71 15.26
CA THR A 157 24.84 -23.60 15.12
C THR A 157 25.52 -23.46 16.48
N GLN A 158 24.78 -22.98 17.49
CA GLN A 158 25.22 -22.95 18.88
C GLN A 158 24.03 -23.23 19.79
N GLU A 159 24.17 -24.27 20.59
CA GLU A 159 23.21 -24.59 21.66
C GLU A 159 23.11 -23.44 22.69
N MET A 160 22.00 -23.41 23.42
CA MET A 160 21.76 -22.40 24.44
C MET A 160 22.86 -22.43 25.51
N LYS A 161 23.49 -21.28 25.76
CA LYS A 161 24.51 -21.12 26.80
C LYS A 161 24.34 -19.78 27.54
N ILE A 162 24.81 -19.70 28.76
CA ILE A 162 24.91 -18.46 29.51
C ILE A 162 26.20 -17.74 29.10
N VAL A 163 26.07 -16.52 28.57
CA VAL A 163 27.18 -15.71 28.11
C VAL A 163 27.52 -14.52 29.03
N GLY A 164 26.68 -14.23 30.01
CA GLY A 164 26.89 -13.14 30.95
C GLY A 164 25.83 -13.06 32.05
N LYS A 165 25.99 -12.05 32.90
CA LYS A 165 25.00 -11.65 33.93
C LYS A 165 24.34 -10.34 33.52
N THR A 166 23.11 -10.11 33.94
CA THR A 166 22.35 -8.91 33.64
C THR A 166 21.29 -8.65 34.71
N ASP A 167 21.01 -7.37 34.93
CA ASP A 167 19.83 -6.92 35.71
C ASP A 167 18.64 -6.59 34.77
N ARG A 168 18.84 -6.65 33.46
CA ARG A 168 17.81 -6.40 32.44
C ARG A 168 16.94 -7.65 32.28
N HIS A 169 15.74 -7.45 31.75
CA HIS A 169 14.84 -8.50 31.25
C HIS A 169 14.43 -8.20 29.82
N GLY A 170 13.96 -9.23 29.09
CA GLY A 170 13.51 -9.08 27.71
C GLY A 170 14.20 -10.04 26.74
N THR A 171 14.01 -9.79 25.47
CA THR A 171 14.59 -10.57 24.38
C THR A 171 15.30 -9.65 23.39
N GLN A 172 16.40 -10.10 22.83
CA GLN A 172 17.08 -9.50 21.68
C GLN A 172 17.21 -10.53 20.59
N VAL A 173 16.77 -10.19 19.41
CA VAL A 173 16.86 -11.04 18.21
C VAL A 173 17.65 -10.26 17.16
N ARG A 174 18.73 -10.87 16.66
CA ARG A 174 19.51 -10.35 15.53
C ARG A 174 19.49 -11.36 14.42
N PHE A 175 19.22 -10.93 13.21
CA PHE A 175 19.20 -11.83 12.06
C PHE A 175 19.60 -11.12 10.78
N HIS A 176 20.08 -11.90 9.83
CA HIS A 176 20.39 -11.45 8.48
C HIS A 176 19.59 -12.32 7.49
N PRO A 177 18.87 -11.73 6.53
CA PRO A 177 18.08 -12.49 5.56
C PRO A 177 18.99 -13.33 4.65
N ASP A 178 18.56 -14.53 4.31
CA ASP A 178 19.33 -15.40 3.43
C ASP A 178 19.23 -14.92 1.97
N PRO A 179 20.35 -14.48 1.34
CA PRO A 179 20.35 -13.99 -0.05
C PRO A 179 19.92 -15.04 -1.08
N GLU A 180 19.92 -16.35 -0.71
CA GLU A 180 19.41 -17.40 -1.59
C GLU A 180 17.87 -17.45 -1.62
N MET A 181 17.20 -16.79 -0.68
CA MET A 181 15.74 -16.83 -0.53
C MET A 181 15.03 -15.58 -1.02
N PHE A 182 15.72 -14.45 -1.08
CA PHE A 182 15.14 -13.14 -1.41
C PHE A 182 15.72 -12.59 -2.70
N ASP A 183 14.88 -11.87 -3.47
CA ASP A 183 15.28 -11.18 -4.71
C ASP A 183 16.25 -10.02 -4.42
N ASP A 184 16.08 -9.39 -3.24
CA ASP A 184 16.92 -8.33 -2.69
C ASP A 184 16.91 -8.43 -1.15
N THR A 185 18.02 -8.08 -0.52
CA THR A 185 18.17 -8.10 0.94
C THR A 185 18.27 -6.70 1.57
N VAL A 186 18.04 -5.64 0.78
CA VAL A 186 18.12 -4.25 1.27
C VAL A 186 16.85 -3.84 2.01
N TYR A 187 17.03 -3.46 3.28
CA TYR A 187 15.92 -2.91 4.09
C TYR A 187 15.70 -1.43 3.82
N HIS A 188 14.44 -1.04 3.68
CA HIS A 188 14.03 0.35 3.53
C HIS A 188 13.57 0.92 4.88
N TYR A 189 14.33 1.89 5.41
CA TYR A 189 14.03 2.53 6.69
C TYR A 189 12.62 3.10 6.74
N ASP A 190 12.20 3.83 5.71
CA ASP A 190 10.88 4.46 5.65
C ASP A 190 9.73 3.45 5.77
N VAL A 191 9.90 2.24 5.21
CA VAL A 191 8.90 1.16 5.26
C VAL A 191 8.77 0.62 6.69
N LEU A 192 9.90 0.33 7.34
CA LEU A 192 9.91 -0.13 8.72
C LEU A 192 9.44 0.96 9.68
N PHE A 193 9.91 2.19 9.50
CA PHE A 193 9.55 3.34 10.33
C PHE A 193 8.04 3.57 10.36
N LYS A 194 7.38 3.51 9.20
CA LYS A 194 5.93 3.61 9.11
C LYS A 194 5.23 2.57 9.98
N ARG A 195 5.62 1.30 9.85
CA ARG A 195 5.04 0.20 10.65
C ARG A 195 5.30 0.39 12.14
N MET A 196 6.49 0.83 12.54
CA MET A 196 6.81 1.12 13.95
C MET A 196 5.96 2.27 14.48
N ARG A 197 5.72 3.30 13.69
CA ARG A 197 4.87 4.43 14.04
C ARG A 197 3.41 4.03 14.23
N GLU A 198 2.86 3.19 13.35
CA GLU A 198 1.52 2.60 13.51
C GLU A 198 1.41 1.81 14.83
N GLN A 199 2.40 0.97 15.11
CA GLN A 199 2.42 0.19 16.36
C GLN A 199 2.51 1.08 17.60
N ALA A 200 3.27 2.17 17.56
CA ALA A 200 3.35 3.12 18.67
C ALA A 200 2.01 3.84 18.91
N PHE A 201 1.27 4.21 17.86
CA PHE A 201 -0.08 4.78 17.99
C PHE A 201 -1.11 3.78 18.53
N LEU A 202 -1.04 2.51 18.13
CA LEU A 202 -1.97 1.48 18.57
C LEU A 202 -1.75 1.02 20.02
N ASN A 203 -0.58 1.32 20.60
CA ASN A 203 -0.19 0.96 21.96
C ASN A 203 0.22 2.21 22.74
N ALA A 204 -0.76 2.96 23.24
CA ALA A 204 -0.53 4.20 23.97
C ALA A 204 0.52 4.01 25.09
N GLY A 205 1.51 4.90 25.16
CA GLY A 205 2.59 4.87 26.13
C GLY A 205 3.72 3.86 25.85
N LEU A 206 3.62 3.04 24.79
CA LEU A 206 4.74 2.20 24.36
C LEU A 206 5.77 3.04 23.62
N THR A 207 7.02 2.96 24.03
CA THR A 207 8.15 3.60 23.35
C THR A 207 8.75 2.64 22.33
N ILE A 208 8.80 3.03 21.06
CA ILE A 208 9.49 2.31 19.99
C ILE A 208 10.61 3.19 19.44
N VAL A 209 11.85 2.72 19.49
CA VAL A 209 13.00 3.37 18.90
C VAL A 209 13.33 2.71 17.59
N MET A 210 13.33 3.47 16.48
CA MET A 210 13.77 3.00 15.18
C MET A 210 15.09 3.66 14.80
N GLU A 211 16.10 2.86 14.46
CA GLU A 211 17.45 3.33 14.16
C GLU A 211 17.97 2.71 12.86
N ASP A 212 18.60 3.51 12.02
CA ASP A 212 19.41 3.05 10.90
C ASP A 212 20.88 3.33 11.23
N ARG A 213 21.68 2.28 11.31
CA ARG A 213 23.12 2.35 11.64
C ARG A 213 24.00 2.11 10.42
N ARG A 214 23.42 2.04 9.23
CA ARG A 214 24.20 1.85 8.01
C ARG A 214 25.00 3.12 7.69
N PRO A 215 26.29 2.98 7.31
CA PRO A 215 27.15 4.11 6.99
C PRO A 215 26.55 5.03 5.92
N GLY A 216 26.44 6.33 6.25
CA GLY A 216 25.87 7.35 5.35
C GLY A 216 24.34 7.42 5.31
N GLN A 217 23.64 6.60 6.11
CA GLN A 217 22.18 6.58 6.26
C GLN A 217 21.75 6.73 7.73
N GLU A 218 22.68 7.05 8.62
CA GLU A 218 22.45 7.06 10.07
C GLU A 218 21.31 7.99 10.45
N GLN A 219 20.31 7.44 11.09
CA GLN A 219 19.17 8.17 11.65
C GLN A 219 18.58 7.41 12.81
N ARG A 220 17.99 8.16 13.77
CA ARG A 220 17.34 7.59 14.94
C ARG A 220 16.10 8.41 15.27
N GLN A 221 14.99 7.72 15.47
CA GLN A 221 13.74 8.32 15.92
C GLN A 221 13.12 7.52 17.05
N GLU A 222 12.56 8.24 18.01
CA GLU A 222 11.83 7.68 19.14
C GLU A 222 10.36 8.02 19.01
N LEU A 223 9.51 7.00 19.07
CA LEU A 223 8.08 7.05 18.85
C LEU A 223 7.37 6.67 20.14
N CYS A 224 6.62 7.61 20.75
CA CYS A 224 5.79 7.38 21.90
C CYS A 224 4.59 8.32 21.83
N TYR A 225 3.38 7.76 21.87
CA TYR A 225 2.13 8.52 21.73
C TYR A 225 1.18 8.20 22.88
N GLU A 226 1.05 9.13 23.82
CA GLU A 226 0.16 8.97 24.99
C GLU A 226 -1.32 9.01 24.61
N GLY A 227 -1.69 9.77 23.59
CA GLY A 227 -3.07 9.87 23.10
C GLY A 227 -3.50 8.69 22.21
N GLY A 228 -2.59 7.78 21.87
CA GLY A 228 -2.88 6.56 21.13
C GLY A 228 -3.55 6.83 19.77
N ILE A 229 -4.65 6.11 19.50
CA ILE A 229 -5.36 6.24 18.19
C ILE A 229 -6.00 7.61 17.96
N ARG A 230 -6.19 8.46 18.99
CA ARG A 230 -6.63 9.86 18.81
C ARG A 230 -5.54 10.68 18.14
N GLU A 231 -4.30 10.54 18.60
CA GLU A 231 -3.15 11.19 17.96
C GLU A 231 -2.91 10.63 16.56
N PHE A 232 -3.20 9.34 16.35
CA PHE A 232 -3.12 8.74 15.03
C PHE A 232 -4.07 9.43 14.04
N VAL A 233 -5.33 9.63 14.39
CA VAL A 233 -6.29 10.36 13.54
C VAL A 233 -5.83 11.80 13.29
N THR A 234 -5.27 12.48 14.31
CA THR A 234 -4.71 13.82 14.17
C THR A 234 -3.56 13.84 13.17
N GLU A 235 -2.66 12.88 13.25
CA GLU A 235 -1.53 12.74 12.30
C GLU A 235 -2.02 12.43 10.88
N LEU A 236 -3.02 11.55 10.73
CA LEU A 236 -3.63 11.25 9.42
C LEU A 236 -4.30 12.48 8.79
N ASN A 237 -4.77 13.42 9.60
CA ASN A 237 -5.38 14.68 9.17
C ASN A 237 -4.42 15.86 9.14
N ARG A 238 -3.13 15.67 9.41
CA ARG A 238 -2.12 16.74 9.56
C ARG A 238 -2.11 17.77 8.41
N HIS A 239 -2.44 17.32 7.20
CA HIS A 239 -2.43 18.15 5.99
C HIS A 239 -3.85 18.40 5.43
N LYS A 240 -4.88 18.24 6.27
CA LYS A 240 -6.29 18.47 5.93
C LYS A 240 -6.90 19.42 6.96
N THR A 241 -7.89 20.19 6.55
CA THR A 241 -8.61 21.10 7.45
C THR A 241 -9.74 20.35 8.17
N PRO A 242 -9.69 20.16 9.49
CA PRO A 242 -10.76 19.49 10.21
C PRO A 242 -12.07 20.29 10.14
N VAL A 243 -13.20 19.60 9.99
CA VAL A 243 -14.55 20.19 10.09
C VAL A 243 -14.89 20.56 11.53
N HIS A 244 -14.31 19.84 12.49
CA HIS A 244 -14.46 20.07 13.93
C HIS A 244 -13.13 19.82 14.64
N GLU A 245 -12.85 20.57 15.73
CA GLU A 245 -11.54 20.55 16.39
C GLU A 245 -11.23 19.23 17.10
N SER A 246 -12.22 18.66 17.81
CA SER A 246 -12.00 17.47 18.64
C SER A 246 -12.09 16.17 17.85
N VAL A 247 -11.12 15.27 18.03
CA VAL A 247 -11.22 13.88 17.57
C VAL A 247 -12.28 13.17 18.41
N ILE A 248 -13.27 12.57 17.77
CA ILE A 248 -14.30 11.75 18.43
C ILE A 248 -13.66 10.41 18.79
N TYR A 249 -13.74 10.04 20.06
CA TYR A 249 -13.20 8.78 20.55
C TYR A 249 -14.27 7.97 21.25
N MET A 250 -14.31 6.69 20.94
CA MET A 250 -15.24 5.72 21.51
C MET A 250 -14.49 4.47 21.89
N SER A 251 -14.82 3.91 23.04
CA SER A 251 -14.29 2.60 23.47
C SER A 251 -15.38 1.78 24.16
N GLY A 252 -15.25 0.48 24.06
CA GLY A 252 -16.14 -0.44 24.74
C GLY A 252 -15.58 -1.85 24.77
N GLU A 253 -16.06 -2.62 25.75
CA GLU A 253 -15.67 -4.01 25.97
C GLU A 253 -16.90 -4.90 25.97
N ARG A 254 -16.76 -6.09 25.43
CA ARG A 254 -17.79 -7.13 25.50
C ARG A 254 -17.12 -8.49 25.62
N ASN A 255 -17.43 -9.21 26.71
CA ASN A 255 -16.74 -10.45 27.06
C ASN A 255 -15.23 -10.21 27.23
N THR A 256 -14.43 -10.87 26.38
CA THR A 256 -12.95 -10.76 26.34
C THR A 256 -12.46 -9.88 25.21
N SER A 257 -13.37 -9.30 24.42
CA SER A 257 -13.02 -8.44 23.28
C SER A 257 -13.15 -6.97 23.64
N MET A 258 -12.26 -6.15 23.11
CA MET A 258 -12.21 -4.70 23.29
C MET A 258 -12.26 -4.01 21.91
N CYS A 259 -12.91 -2.86 21.86
CA CYS A 259 -12.95 -2.01 20.66
C CYS A 259 -12.60 -0.58 21.05
N GLU A 260 -11.74 0.03 20.28
CA GLU A 260 -11.40 1.45 20.33
C GLU A 260 -11.56 2.05 18.93
N ILE A 261 -12.20 3.21 18.84
CA ILE A 261 -12.43 3.93 17.59
C ILE A 261 -12.13 5.39 17.82
N ALA A 262 -11.31 5.97 16.94
CA ALA A 262 -11.11 7.41 16.85
C ALA A 262 -11.48 7.88 15.46
N MET A 263 -12.14 9.04 15.33
CA MET A 263 -12.55 9.56 14.03
C MET A 263 -12.70 11.08 14.03
N GLN A 264 -12.52 11.68 12.85
CA GLN A 264 -12.68 13.11 12.62
C GLN A 264 -13.03 13.35 11.15
N TRP A 265 -13.94 14.31 10.87
CA TRP A 265 -14.21 14.75 9.51
C TRP A 265 -13.30 15.93 9.15
N ASN A 266 -12.87 15.96 7.92
CA ASN A 266 -12.11 17.04 7.30
C ASN A 266 -12.85 17.60 6.06
N ASP A 267 -12.34 18.67 5.49
CA ASP A 267 -12.92 19.35 4.33
C ASP A 267 -12.74 18.57 3.00
N GLY A 268 -11.90 17.54 2.96
CA GLY A 268 -11.70 16.68 1.81
C GLY A 268 -12.94 15.86 1.41
N TYR A 269 -12.83 15.12 0.33
CA TYR A 269 -13.92 14.32 -0.24
C TYR A 269 -13.70 12.82 -0.08
N ASP A 270 -12.47 12.41 0.22
CA ASP A 270 -12.09 11.01 0.35
C ASP A 270 -12.38 10.48 1.75
N GLU A 271 -12.80 9.22 1.80
CA GLU A 271 -12.90 8.43 3.01
C GLU A 271 -11.57 7.74 3.29
N ARG A 272 -11.11 7.80 4.55
CA ARG A 272 -9.94 7.06 5.02
C ARG A 272 -10.26 6.31 6.31
N ILE A 273 -10.33 5.00 6.23
CA ILE A 273 -10.55 4.12 7.39
C ILE A 273 -9.37 3.17 7.48
N GLU A 274 -8.64 3.25 8.61
CA GLU A 274 -7.58 2.31 8.96
C GLU A 274 -8.14 1.36 10.03
N SER A 275 -8.28 0.07 9.69
CA SER A 275 -8.86 -0.91 10.59
C SER A 275 -7.84 -1.97 11.02
N PHE A 276 -7.83 -2.28 12.31
CA PHE A 276 -6.85 -3.17 12.93
C PHE A 276 -7.53 -4.23 13.80
N ALA A 277 -7.00 -5.44 13.78
CA ALA A 277 -7.37 -6.52 14.66
C ALA A 277 -6.12 -7.08 15.34
N ASN A 278 -6.05 -7.01 16.69
CA ASN A 278 -4.86 -7.34 17.49
C ASN A 278 -3.59 -6.65 16.94
N ASN A 279 -3.68 -5.35 16.66
CA ASN A 279 -2.63 -4.50 16.10
C ASN A 279 -2.17 -4.88 14.67
N ILE A 280 -2.86 -5.78 13.99
CA ILE A 280 -2.61 -6.15 12.60
C ILE A 280 -3.53 -5.32 11.71
N LEU A 281 -2.95 -4.61 10.74
CA LEU A 281 -3.72 -3.87 9.73
C LEU A 281 -4.54 -4.85 8.89
N THR A 282 -5.81 -4.53 8.68
CA THR A 282 -6.73 -5.29 7.82
C THR A 282 -7.09 -4.47 6.59
N PRO A 283 -6.27 -4.45 5.54
CA PRO A 283 -6.47 -3.58 4.39
C PRO A 283 -7.74 -3.89 3.59
N GLU A 284 -8.26 -5.10 3.69
CA GLU A 284 -9.54 -5.51 3.12
C GLU A 284 -10.71 -5.34 4.11
N GLY A 285 -10.46 -4.69 5.25
CA GLY A 285 -11.44 -4.47 6.30
C GLY A 285 -11.87 -5.74 7.02
N GLY A 286 -13.17 -5.93 7.17
CA GLY A 286 -13.75 -7.10 7.83
C GLY A 286 -15.00 -6.77 8.63
N MET A 287 -15.38 -7.67 9.54
CA MET A 287 -16.62 -7.56 10.30
C MET A 287 -16.64 -6.36 11.25
N HIS A 288 -15.49 -5.96 11.81
CA HIS A 288 -15.36 -4.77 12.67
C HIS A 288 -15.65 -3.48 11.88
N GLU A 289 -15.08 -3.35 10.68
CA GLU A 289 -15.33 -2.20 9.81
C GLU A 289 -16.77 -2.19 9.28
N THR A 290 -17.32 -3.35 8.94
CA THR A 290 -18.73 -3.48 8.52
C THR A 290 -19.68 -3.02 9.64
N GLY A 291 -19.40 -3.39 10.90
CA GLY A 291 -20.14 -2.92 12.07
C GLY A 291 -20.11 -1.41 12.22
N PHE A 292 -18.91 -0.83 12.14
CA PHE A 292 -18.68 0.61 12.19
C PHE A 292 -19.46 1.36 11.10
N ARG A 293 -19.30 0.98 9.83
CA ARG A 293 -19.94 1.62 8.67
C ARG A 293 -21.46 1.61 8.78
N THR A 294 -22.02 0.48 9.24
CA THR A 294 -23.47 0.31 9.39
C THR A 294 -24.02 1.19 10.51
N ALA A 295 -23.38 1.15 11.68
CA ALA A 295 -23.81 1.93 12.85
C ALA A 295 -23.65 3.43 12.61
N LEU A 296 -22.52 3.88 12.08
CA LEU A 296 -22.27 5.29 11.74
C LEU A 296 -23.38 5.87 10.88
N THR A 297 -23.72 5.21 9.78
CA THR A 297 -24.77 5.65 8.85
C THR A 297 -26.12 5.71 9.53
N ARG A 298 -26.45 4.72 10.34
CA ARG A 298 -27.72 4.64 11.08
C ARG A 298 -27.85 5.78 12.10
N VAL A 299 -26.82 6.00 12.92
CA VAL A 299 -26.83 7.03 13.97
C VAL A 299 -26.92 8.43 13.38
N ILE A 300 -26.15 8.73 12.35
CA ILE A 300 -26.19 10.06 11.68
C ILE A 300 -27.60 10.33 11.11
N ASN A 301 -28.23 9.37 10.45
CA ASN A 301 -29.58 9.52 9.91
C ASN A 301 -30.62 9.65 11.03
N ALA A 302 -30.55 8.83 12.06
CA ALA A 302 -31.47 8.90 13.19
C ALA A 302 -31.40 10.26 13.91
N TYR A 303 -30.19 10.75 14.20
CA TYR A 303 -29.97 12.04 14.82
C TYR A 303 -30.46 13.20 13.90
N GLY A 304 -30.16 13.16 12.59
CA GLY A 304 -30.60 14.17 11.64
C GLY A 304 -32.14 14.30 11.58
N LYS A 305 -32.87 13.17 11.64
CA LYS A 305 -34.33 13.15 11.68
C LYS A 305 -34.88 13.61 13.02
N SER A 306 -34.32 13.16 14.14
CA SER A 306 -34.76 13.57 15.48
C SER A 306 -34.65 15.09 15.69
N ARG A 307 -33.62 15.71 15.12
CA ARG A 307 -33.39 17.16 15.17
C ARG A 307 -34.06 17.93 14.02
N LYS A 308 -34.81 17.25 13.13
CA LYS A 308 -35.50 17.83 11.96
C LYS A 308 -34.53 18.55 10.98
N ILE A 309 -33.26 18.12 10.95
CA ILE A 309 -32.27 18.59 9.96
C ILE A 309 -32.49 17.82 8.65
N LEU A 310 -32.83 16.52 8.75
CA LEU A 310 -33.30 15.69 7.65
C LEU A 310 -34.82 15.52 7.74
N LYS A 311 -35.47 15.44 6.61
CA LYS A 311 -36.90 15.07 6.57
C LYS A 311 -37.07 13.56 6.84
N ASP A 312 -38.28 13.13 7.18
CA ASP A 312 -38.57 11.74 7.50
C ASP A 312 -38.31 10.78 6.33
N ASP A 313 -38.49 11.27 5.10
CA ASP A 313 -38.28 10.54 3.85
C ASP A 313 -36.85 10.72 3.29
N GLU A 314 -36.03 11.64 3.84
CA GLU A 314 -34.65 11.82 3.44
C GLU A 314 -33.71 10.87 4.23
N ASN A 315 -32.81 10.21 3.52
CA ASN A 315 -31.73 9.41 4.10
C ASN A 315 -30.40 9.73 3.38
N LEU A 316 -29.38 9.98 4.16
CA LEU A 316 -28.00 10.01 3.68
C LEU A 316 -27.52 8.58 3.44
N SER A 317 -26.87 8.32 2.31
CA SER A 317 -26.20 7.06 2.06
C SER A 317 -24.97 6.89 2.97
N GLY A 318 -24.44 5.68 3.05
CA GLY A 318 -23.22 5.44 3.77
C GLY A 318 -22.06 6.28 3.25
N GLU A 319 -21.96 6.45 1.94
CA GLU A 319 -20.94 7.29 1.30
C GLU A 319 -21.07 8.77 1.68
N ASP A 320 -22.30 9.29 1.69
CA ASP A 320 -22.57 10.69 2.10
C ASP A 320 -22.14 10.95 3.54
N CYS A 321 -22.37 9.97 4.44
CA CYS A 321 -21.97 10.07 5.85
C CYS A 321 -20.45 9.99 6.06
N ARG A 322 -19.72 9.39 5.15
CA ARG A 322 -18.28 9.15 5.25
C ARG A 322 -17.42 10.06 4.38
N GLU A 323 -18.01 10.95 3.58
CA GLU A 323 -17.24 11.93 2.80
C GLU A 323 -16.36 12.79 3.73
N GLY A 324 -15.05 12.77 3.51
CA GLY A 324 -14.05 13.46 4.33
C GLY A 324 -13.82 12.85 5.71
N LEU A 325 -14.28 11.62 5.97
CA LEU A 325 -14.05 10.91 7.23
C LEU A 325 -12.64 10.32 7.27
N THR A 326 -11.91 10.60 8.34
CA THR A 326 -10.72 9.85 8.75
C THR A 326 -11.06 9.09 10.04
N ALA A 327 -10.89 7.76 10.04
CA ALA A 327 -11.18 6.92 11.20
C ALA A 327 -10.11 5.85 11.39
N VAL A 328 -9.82 5.54 12.65
CA VAL A 328 -9.00 4.40 13.07
C VAL A 328 -9.87 3.50 13.93
N ILE A 329 -9.94 2.23 13.58
CA ILE A 329 -10.71 1.20 14.28
C ILE A 329 -9.73 0.14 14.77
N SER A 330 -9.63 -0.05 16.07
CA SER A 330 -8.79 -1.07 16.69
C SER A 330 -9.65 -2.03 17.51
N VAL A 331 -9.63 -3.31 17.16
CA VAL A 331 -10.28 -4.35 17.97
C VAL A 331 -9.24 -5.33 18.51
N LYS A 332 -9.43 -5.74 19.77
CA LYS A 332 -8.60 -6.72 20.46
C LYS A 332 -9.47 -7.90 20.87
N LEU A 333 -9.11 -9.11 20.45
CA LEU A 333 -9.90 -10.32 20.70
C LEU A 333 -9.00 -11.55 20.89
N GLU A 334 -9.46 -12.53 21.68
CA GLU A 334 -8.69 -13.74 22.01
C GLU A 334 -8.50 -14.65 20.80
N ASN A 335 -9.53 -14.82 19.98
CA ASN A 335 -9.53 -15.78 18.87
C ASN A 335 -9.91 -15.10 17.54
N PRO A 336 -9.01 -14.29 16.95
CA PRO A 336 -9.28 -13.66 15.66
C PRO A 336 -9.27 -14.70 14.53
N GLN A 337 -10.28 -14.58 13.66
CA GLN A 337 -10.42 -15.40 12.45
C GLN A 337 -10.16 -14.50 11.24
N PHE A 338 -9.06 -14.70 10.57
CA PHE A 338 -8.71 -13.95 9.37
C PHE A 338 -8.99 -14.79 8.11
N GLU A 339 -9.37 -14.10 7.04
CA GLU A 339 -9.40 -14.69 5.72
C GLU A 339 -7.97 -14.68 5.14
N GLY A 340 -7.37 -15.89 4.98
CA GLY A 340 -6.03 -16.08 4.43
C GLY A 340 -4.87 -15.83 5.41
N GLN A 341 -3.67 -16.24 4.99
CA GLN A 341 -2.42 -16.15 5.78
C GLN A 341 -1.93 -14.71 5.97
N THR A 342 -2.22 -13.83 5.01
CA THR A 342 -1.82 -12.40 5.05
C THR A 342 -2.62 -11.58 6.06
N LYS A 343 -3.63 -12.18 6.72
CA LYS A 343 -4.47 -11.56 7.76
C LYS A 343 -5.17 -10.27 7.28
N ALA A 344 -5.43 -10.16 5.97
CA ALA A 344 -5.92 -8.95 5.33
C ALA A 344 -7.36 -8.57 5.72
N LYS A 345 -8.17 -9.54 6.17
CA LYS A 345 -9.59 -9.33 6.47
C LYS A 345 -10.03 -10.12 7.71
N LEU A 346 -10.76 -9.46 8.63
CA LEU A 346 -11.28 -10.09 9.84
C LEU A 346 -12.67 -10.67 9.61
N GLY A 347 -12.85 -11.98 9.90
CA GLY A 347 -14.07 -12.74 9.66
C GLY A 347 -15.03 -12.86 10.86
N ASN A 348 -14.62 -12.53 12.08
CA ASN A 348 -15.38 -12.70 13.31
C ASN A 348 -16.74 -11.96 13.32
N SER A 349 -17.85 -12.67 13.20
CA SER A 349 -19.19 -12.08 13.10
C SER A 349 -19.68 -11.43 14.41
N ASP A 350 -19.25 -11.91 15.56
CA ASP A 350 -19.56 -11.34 16.88
C ASP A 350 -18.97 -9.93 17.07
N ILE A 351 -17.80 -9.66 16.49
CA ILE A 351 -17.15 -8.36 16.51
C ILE A 351 -17.98 -7.31 15.77
N ARG A 352 -18.65 -7.68 14.67
CA ARG A 352 -19.58 -6.77 13.99
C ARG A 352 -20.64 -6.22 14.94
N THR A 353 -21.28 -7.10 15.72
CA THR A 353 -22.32 -6.71 16.67
C THR A 353 -21.77 -5.85 17.81
N MET A 354 -20.56 -6.18 18.30
CA MET A 354 -19.90 -5.42 19.34
C MET A 354 -19.58 -3.99 18.87
N VAL A 355 -18.93 -3.84 17.73
CA VAL A 355 -18.57 -2.54 17.16
C VAL A 355 -19.81 -1.72 16.85
N ASP A 356 -20.83 -2.34 16.24
CA ASP A 356 -22.12 -1.68 15.98
C ASP A 356 -22.74 -1.12 17.26
N GLY A 357 -22.75 -1.90 18.36
CA GLY A 357 -23.25 -1.44 19.66
C GLY A 357 -22.46 -0.28 20.23
N VAL A 358 -21.12 -0.41 20.28
CA VAL A 358 -20.23 0.65 20.81
C VAL A 358 -20.41 1.96 20.04
N VAL A 359 -20.44 1.89 18.70
CA VAL A 359 -20.64 3.09 17.86
C VAL A 359 -22.01 3.70 18.09
N SER A 360 -23.06 2.89 18.15
CA SER A 360 -24.43 3.39 18.37
C SER A 360 -24.54 4.14 19.67
N ASP A 361 -24.18 3.49 20.78
CA ASP A 361 -24.36 4.06 22.12
C ASP A 361 -23.48 5.31 22.33
N LYS A 362 -22.21 5.23 21.93
CA LYS A 362 -21.25 6.30 22.19
C LYS A 362 -21.37 7.48 21.25
N LEU A 363 -21.69 7.25 19.98
CA LEU A 363 -21.86 8.32 19.02
C LEU A 363 -23.18 9.07 19.25
N GLU A 364 -24.27 8.38 19.61
CA GLU A 364 -25.52 9.04 20.01
C GLU A 364 -25.28 9.94 21.22
N GLN A 365 -24.62 9.42 22.27
CA GLN A 365 -24.23 10.21 23.42
C GLN A 365 -23.39 11.43 23.03
N PHE A 366 -22.37 11.25 22.20
CA PHE A 366 -21.49 12.33 21.75
C PHE A 366 -22.27 13.42 21.01
N PHE A 367 -23.19 13.06 20.12
CA PHE A 367 -24.00 14.03 19.36
C PHE A 367 -24.96 14.81 20.27
N GLU A 368 -25.53 14.17 21.30
CA GLU A 368 -26.35 14.88 22.28
C GLU A 368 -25.52 15.87 23.12
N GLU A 369 -24.30 15.52 23.49
CA GLU A 369 -23.38 16.36 24.25
C GLU A 369 -22.75 17.48 23.37
N ASN A 370 -22.61 17.24 22.06
CA ASN A 370 -21.93 18.13 21.13
C ASN A 370 -22.78 18.48 19.88
N PRO A 371 -23.95 19.14 20.07
CA PRO A 371 -24.90 19.36 18.97
C PRO A 371 -24.35 20.25 17.84
N ALA A 372 -23.38 21.12 18.12
CA ALA A 372 -22.73 21.93 17.10
C ALA A 372 -21.87 21.09 16.15
N VAL A 373 -21.09 20.15 16.69
CA VAL A 373 -20.27 19.21 15.91
C VAL A 373 -21.16 18.27 15.11
N ALA A 374 -22.21 17.70 15.75
CA ALA A 374 -23.17 16.85 15.06
C ALA A 374 -23.83 17.55 13.86
N LYS A 375 -24.16 18.85 14.01
CA LYS A 375 -24.72 19.65 12.93
C LYS A 375 -23.71 19.84 11.78
N GLN A 376 -22.45 20.15 12.07
CA GLN A 376 -21.39 20.28 11.06
C GLN A 376 -21.20 18.98 10.26
N ILE A 377 -21.18 17.82 10.94
CA ILE A 377 -21.09 16.50 10.29
C ILE A 377 -22.30 16.24 9.39
N LEU A 378 -23.52 16.54 9.85
CA LEU A 378 -24.73 16.41 9.05
C LEU A 378 -24.75 17.34 7.83
N GLU A 379 -24.33 18.60 7.99
CA GLU A 379 -24.25 19.56 6.89
C GLU A 379 -23.25 19.10 5.81
N LYS A 380 -22.11 18.49 6.22
CA LYS A 380 -21.19 17.87 5.28
C LYS A 380 -21.83 16.69 4.54
N GLY A 381 -22.48 15.78 5.22
CA GLY A 381 -23.19 14.65 4.60
C GLY A 381 -24.31 15.09 3.64
N ILE A 382 -25.09 16.11 4.01
CA ILE A 382 -26.11 16.69 3.13
C ILE A 382 -25.49 17.31 1.88
N SER A 383 -24.35 17.99 2.05
CA SER A 383 -23.61 18.59 0.93
C SER A 383 -23.07 17.50 -0.01
N ALA A 384 -22.56 16.38 0.54
CA ALA A 384 -22.12 15.22 -0.22
C ALA A 384 -23.28 14.59 -1.01
N SER A 385 -24.43 14.37 -0.36
CA SER A 385 -25.65 13.83 -0.99
C SER A 385 -26.11 14.67 -2.17
N ARG A 386 -26.15 16.00 -2.00
CA ARG A 386 -26.51 16.93 -3.08
C ARG A 386 -25.53 16.88 -4.25
N ALA A 387 -24.23 16.84 -3.96
CA ALA A 387 -23.21 16.71 -5.00
C ALA A 387 -23.34 15.39 -5.78
N ARG A 388 -23.55 14.27 -5.08
CA ARG A 388 -23.78 12.94 -5.69
C ARG A 388 -25.04 12.92 -6.56
N GLU A 389 -26.14 13.53 -6.12
CA GLU A 389 -27.35 13.67 -6.93
C GLU A 389 -27.13 14.52 -8.18
N ALA A 390 -26.38 15.64 -8.04
CA ALA A 390 -26.01 16.50 -9.16
C ALA A 390 -25.15 15.73 -10.17
N ALA A 391 -24.15 14.97 -9.70
CA ALA A 391 -23.32 14.12 -10.54
C ALA A 391 -24.16 13.07 -11.30
N ARG A 392 -25.11 12.41 -10.63
CA ARG A 392 -26.02 11.46 -11.26
C ARG A 392 -26.88 12.11 -12.35
N LYS A 393 -27.46 13.29 -12.05
CA LYS A 393 -28.25 14.03 -13.03
C LYS A 393 -27.41 14.49 -14.23
N ALA A 394 -26.20 14.96 -14.01
CA ALA A 394 -25.27 15.33 -15.08
C ALA A 394 -24.96 14.12 -15.98
N ARG A 395 -24.59 12.99 -15.39
CA ARG A 395 -24.34 11.73 -16.11
C ARG A 395 -25.56 11.27 -16.90
N ASP A 396 -26.73 11.22 -16.28
CA ASP A 396 -27.98 10.78 -16.93
C ASP A 396 -28.37 11.73 -18.08
N SER A 397 -28.14 13.03 -17.93
CA SER A 397 -28.36 14.03 -18.99
C SER A 397 -27.45 13.79 -20.19
N ILE A 398 -26.17 13.52 -19.93
CA ILE A 398 -25.19 13.23 -21.00
C ILE A 398 -25.53 11.89 -21.66
N ARG A 399 -25.84 10.85 -20.86
CA ARG A 399 -26.24 9.53 -21.37
C ARG A 399 -27.51 9.60 -22.22
N ARG A 400 -28.46 10.47 -21.90
CA ARG A 400 -29.66 10.70 -22.73
C ARG A 400 -29.32 11.42 -24.02
N LYS A 401 -28.40 12.38 -24.00
CA LYS A 401 -27.93 13.08 -25.21
C LYS A 401 -27.17 12.14 -26.13
N THR A 402 -26.30 11.27 -25.59
CA THR A 402 -25.59 10.23 -26.36
C THR A 402 -26.49 9.05 -26.76
N GLY A 403 -27.55 8.74 -26.00
CA GLY A 403 -28.47 7.65 -26.31
C GLY A 403 -29.46 7.97 -27.45
N LEU A 404 -29.63 9.23 -27.83
CA LEU A 404 -30.38 9.67 -29.00
C LEU A 404 -29.56 9.60 -30.30
N GLU A 405 -28.21 9.58 -30.17
CA GLU A 405 -27.27 9.35 -31.27
C GLU A 405 -26.50 8.06 -30.98
N SER A 406 -27.17 6.91 -31.25
CA SER A 406 -26.66 5.53 -31.21
C SER A 406 -25.16 5.37 -30.92
N GLY A 407 -24.81 4.98 -29.68
CA GLY A 407 -23.56 4.25 -29.39
C GLY A 407 -22.23 4.92 -29.72
N GLN A 408 -22.18 6.24 -29.91
CA GLN A 408 -20.95 6.92 -30.31
C GLN A 408 -19.95 6.99 -29.12
N MET A 409 -18.79 6.40 -29.39
CA MET A 409 -17.57 6.60 -28.59
C MET A 409 -17.17 8.08 -28.63
N PRO A 410 -16.38 8.56 -27.64
CA PRO A 410 -15.86 9.92 -27.67
C PRO A 410 -15.20 10.24 -29.00
N ASP A 411 -15.49 11.38 -29.61
CA ASP A 411 -14.95 11.81 -30.91
C ASP A 411 -13.42 11.75 -31.01
N LYS A 412 -12.74 11.84 -29.85
CA LYS A 412 -11.27 11.81 -29.76
C LYS A 412 -10.68 10.42 -29.49
N LEU A 413 -11.52 9.39 -29.35
CA LEU A 413 -11.06 8.01 -29.23
C LEU A 413 -10.96 7.37 -30.61
N GLN A 414 -9.76 6.97 -30.96
CA GLN A 414 -9.52 6.06 -32.08
C GLN A 414 -9.35 4.65 -31.52
N ASP A 415 -10.44 3.88 -31.53
CA ASP A 415 -10.49 2.56 -30.92
C ASP A 415 -9.71 1.51 -31.69
N CYS A 416 -9.43 0.37 -31.07
CA CYS A 416 -8.84 -0.81 -31.71
C CYS A 416 -9.92 -1.79 -32.19
N ASN A 417 -9.50 -2.76 -33.01
CA ASN A 417 -10.41 -3.76 -33.59
C ASN A 417 -10.65 -4.95 -32.65
N GLU A 418 -9.69 -5.25 -31.76
CA GLU A 418 -9.78 -6.34 -30.79
C GLU A 418 -10.85 -6.03 -29.73
N ARG A 419 -11.50 -7.05 -29.22
CA ARG A 419 -12.57 -6.94 -28.21
C ARG A 419 -12.24 -7.61 -26.90
N ASP A 420 -11.22 -8.47 -26.86
CA ASP A 420 -10.72 -9.04 -25.61
C ASP A 420 -9.90 -7.98 -24.87
N PRO A 421 -10.38 -7.49 -23.71
CA PRO A 421 -9.66 -6.45 -22.96
C PRO A 421 -8.23 -6.84 -22.59
N SER A 422 -7.96 -8.13 -22.43
CA SER A 422 -6.64 -8.65 -22.04
C SER A 422 -5.59 -8.45 -23.14
N LEU A 423 -6.03 -8.36 -24.39
CA LEU A 423 -5.20 -8.12 -25.56
C LEU A 423 -5.17 -6.66 -26.00
N CYS A 424 -6.07 -5.83 -25.44
CA CYS A 424 -6.22 -4.43 -25.81
C CYS A 424 -5.39 -3.50 -24.94
N GLU A 425 -4.85 -2.47 -25.56
CA GLU A 425 -4.16 -1.38 -24.88
C GLU A 425 -4.63 -0.02 -25.38
N ILE A 426 -4.70 0.97 -24.47
CA ILE A 426 -5.07 2.35 -24.79
C ILE A 426 -3.92 3.28 -24.44
N TYR A 427 -3.54 4.14 -25.38
CA TYR A 427 -2.63 5.25 -25.16
C TYR A 427 -3.42 6.52 -24.87
N ILE A 428 -3.16 7.13 -23.74
CA ILE A 428 -3.64 8.46 -23.38
C ILE A 428 -2.55 9.44 -23.79
N VAL A 429 -2.79 10.19 -24.86
CA VAL A 429 -1.77 11.00 -25.54
C VAL A 429 -2.02 12.47 -25.30
N GLU A 430 -0.95 13.21 -24.97
CA GLU A 430 -1.00 14.66 -24.80
C GLU A 430 -1.04 15.36 -26.16
N GLY A 431 -2.11 16.13 -26.39
CA GLY A 431 -2.25 17.00 -27.54
C GLY A 431 -2.64 16.30 -28.86
N ASP A 432 -3.22 17.09 -29.75
CA ASP A 432 -3.71 16.58 -31.05
C ASP A 432 -2.55 16.25 -32.03
N SER A 433 -1.40 16.92 -31.89
CA SER A 433 -0.23 16.68 -32.75
C SER A 433 0.37 15.29 -32.50
N ALA A 434 0.70 14.98 -31.25
CA ALA A 434 1.22 13.68 -30.88
C ALA A 434 0.19 12.55 -31.13
N ALA A 435 -1.10 12.83 -30.89
CA ALA A 435 -2.17 11.89 -31.21
C ALA A 435 -2.23 11.59 -32.72
N GLY A 436 -2.04 12.57 -33.57
CA GLY A 436 -1.99 12.39 -35.04
C GLY A 436 -0.90 11.41 -35.46
N SER A 437 0.33 11.57 -34.98
CA SER A 437 1.44 10.64 -35.22
C SER A 437 1.16 9.25 -34.64
N ALA A 438 0.60 9.18 -33.41
CA ALA A 438 0.27 7.92 -32.77
C ALA A 438 -0.83 7.14 -33.53
N ILE A 439 -1.87 7.81 -34.02
CA ILE A 439 -2.95 7.20 -34.78
C ILE A 439 -2.42 6.60 -36.09
N GLN A 440 -1.48 7.28 -36.77
CA GLN A 440 -0.88 6.81 -38.02
C GLN A 440 0.14 5.68 -37.77
N GLY A 441 0.87 5.73 -36.65
CA GLY A 441 1.93 4.75 -36.34
C GLY A 441 1.43 3.49 -35.64
N ARG A 442 0.27 3.50 -34.99
CA ARG A 442 -0.25 2.41 -34.13
C ARG A 442 -0.55 1.12 -34.90
N ASP A 443 -0.56 0.00 -34.20
CA ASP A 443 -1.23 -1.21 -34.66
C ASP A 443 -2.71 -1.16 -34.29
N SER A 444 -3.56 -0.84 -35.25
CA SER A 444 -5.01 -0.69 -35.03
C SER A 444 -5.72 -1.98 -34.62
N ARG A 445 -5.06 -3.12 -34.68
CA ARG A 445 -5.67 -4.39 -34.22
C ARG A 445 -5.94 -4.37 -32.73
N PHE A 446 -4.99 -3.87 -31.92
CA PHE A 446 -5.07 -3.94 -30.45
C PHE A 446 -4.73 -2.63 -29.73
N GLN A 447 -4.25 -1.60 -30.42
CA GLN A 447 -3.91 -0.30 -29.84
C GLN A 447 -4.99 0.74 -30.12
N ALA A 448 -5.56 1.31 -29.06
CA ALA A 448 -6.44 2.46 -29.09
C ALA A 448 -5.69 3.74 -28.71
N ILE A 449 -6.09 4.89 -29.28
CA ILE A 449 -5.53 6.20 -28.97
C ILE A 449 -6.63 7.12 -28.47
N LEU A 450 -6.44 7.72 -27.32
CA LEU A 450 -7.28 8.78 -26.77
C LEU A 450 -6.47 10.08 -26.67
N ALA A 451 -6.82 11.06 -27.49
CA ALA A 451 -6.21 12.38 -27.45
C ALA A 451 -6.74 13.20 -26.27
N MET A 452 -5.85 13.70 -25.43
CA MET A 452 -6.15 14.64 -24.35
C MET A 452 -5.60 16.02 -24.68
N TRP A 453 -6.37 17.08 -24.47
CA TRP A 453 -5.94 18.45 -24.79
C TRP A 453 -5.77 19.31 -23.53
N GLY A 454 -4.54 19.65 -23.28
CA GLY A 454 -4.14 20.51 -22.17
C GLY A 454 -4.41 19.89 -20.79
N LYS A 455 -4.13 20.64 -19.75
CA LYS A 455 -4.24 20.18 -18.36
C LYS A 455 -5.69 19.87 -17.99
N MET A 456 -5.91 18.71 -17.39
CA MET A 456 -7.21 18.30 -16.92
C MET A 456 -7.52 18.85 -15.52
N LEU A 457 -8.75 18.65 -15.06
CA LEU A 457 -9.17 19.00 -13.71
C LEU A 457 -8.32 18.27 -12.66
N ASN A 458 -7.81 19.02 -11.69
CA ASN A 458 -7.23 18.42 -10.50
C ASN A 458 -8.35 17.88 -9.60
N VAL A 459 -8.49 16.57 -9.59
CA VAL A 459 -9.58 15.87 -8.87
C VAL A 459 -9.39 15.86 -7.35
N GLU A 460 -8.18 16.11 -6.85
CA GLU A 460 -7.92 16.28 -5.42
C GLU A 460 -8.72 17.46 -4.84
N LYS A 461 -8.97 18.48 -5.66
CA LYS A 461 -9.69 19.72 -5.32
C LYS A 461 -11.11 19.75 -5.84
N ALA A 462 -11.65 18.67 -6.38
CA ALA A 462 -12.90 18.69 -7.09
C ALA A 462 -13.84 17.56 -6.66
N ARG A 463 -15.11 17.91 -6.50
CA ARG A 463 -16.19 16.95 -6.25
C ARG A 463 -16.53 16.14 -7.51
N VAL A 464 -17.11 14.96 -7.30
CA VAL A 464 -17.48 14.00 -8.35
C VAL A 464 -18.41 14.60 -9.41
N ASP A 465 -19.32 15.51 -9.05
CA ASP A 465 -20.20 16.19 -10.00
C ASP A 465 -19.42 17.01 -11.04
N LYS A 466 -18.33 17.67 -10.63
CA LYS A 466 -17.43 18.40 -11.54
C LYS A 466 -16.61 17.49 -12.43
N ILE A 467 -16.30 16.28 -11.96
CA ILE A 467 -15.55 15.29 -12.75
C ILE A 467 -16.40 14.81 -13.93
N TYR A 468 -17.65 14.42 -13.69
CA TYR A 468 -18.56 14.02 -14.75
C TYR A 468 -18.92 15.16 -15.71
N GLY A 469 -18.95 16.40 -15.22
CA GLY A 469 -19.16 17.61 -16.03
C GLY A 469 -17.91 18.09 -16.77
N ASN A 470 -16.75 17.47 -16.56
CA ASN A 470 -15.50 17.90 -17.17
C ASN A 470 -15.33 17.30 -18.57
N ASP A 471 -15.18 18.15 -19.56
CA ASP A 471 -15.07 17.80 -20.98
C ASP A 471 -13.81 16.99 -21.34
N LYS A 472 -12.80 16.95 -20.46
CA LYS A 472 -11.56 16.20 -20.64
C LYS A 472 -11.59 14.84 -19.91
N LEU A 473 -12.13 14.78 -18.71
CA LEU A 473 -12.20 13.54 -17.92
C LEU A 473 -13.33 12.62 -18.37
N TYR A 474 -14.47 13.19 -18.77
CA TYR A 474 -15.62 12.39 -19.21
C TYR A 474 -15.31 11.46 -20.40
N PRO A 475 -14.64 11.92 -21.47
CA PRO A 475 -14.22 11.03 -22.56
C PRO A 475 -13.33 9.87 -22.09
N LEU A 476 -12.44 10.10 -21.13
CA LEU A 476 -11.58 9.06 -20.55
C LEU A 476 -12.41 8.02 -19.77
N ILE A 477 -13.36 8.47 -18.95
CA ILE A 477 -14.25 7.57 -18.20
C ILE A 477 -15.06 6.68 -19.15
N VAL A 478 -15.60 7.27 -20.23
CA VAL A 478 -16.38 6.53 -21.24
C VAL A 478 -15.50 5.57 -22.02
N ALA A 479 -14.29 5.98 -22.42
CA ALA A 479 -13.35 5.14 -23.15
C ALA A 479 -12.95 3.90 -22.35
N LEU A 480 -12.66 4.04 -21.05
CA LEU A 480 -12.29 2.93 -20.18
C LEU A 480 -13.47 2.00 -19.87
N GLY A 481 -14.70 2.53 -19.81
CA GLY A 481 -15.93 1.75 -19.65
C GLY A 481 -16.22 1.20 -18.25
N ALA A 482 -15.28 1.38 -17.31
CA ALA A 482 -15.33 0.75 -15.97
C ALA A 482 -16.10 1.58 -14.92
N GLY A 483 -16.52 2.83 -15.21
CA GLY A 483 -17.09 3.75 -14.22
C GLY A 483 -16.01 4.36 -13.32
N ILE A 484 -16.43 5.11 -12.28
CA ILE A 484 -15.52 5.74 -11.30
C ILE A 484 -16.07 5.65 -9.87
N GLY A 485 -15.20 5.74 -8.87
CA GLY A 485 -15.57 5.73 -7.46
C GLY A 485 -16.35 4.48 -7.08
N SER A 486 -17.49 4.63 -6.41
CA SER A 486 -18.36 3.51 -6.00
C SER A 486 -18.99 2.73 -7.15
N GLU A 487 -19.05 3.32 -8.34
CA GLU A 487 -19.59 2.66 -9.55
C GLU A 487 -18.49 1.93 -10.36
N PHE A 488 -17.24 2.04 -9.91
CA PHE A 488 -16.13 1.39 -10.60
C PHE A 488 -16.28 -0.13 -10.58
N ASN A 489 -16.20 -0.73 -11.76
CA ASN A 489 -16.24 -2.18 -11.94
C ASN A 489 -15.13 -2.60 -12.91
N ILE A 490 -14.14 -3.31 -12.40
CA ILE A 490 -12.97 -3.74 -13.16
C ILE A 490 -13.31 -4.74 -14.28
N ASP A 491 -14.38 -5.56 -14.10
CA ASP A 491 -14.83 -6.53 -15.10
C ASP A 491 -15.38 -5.87 -16.37
N LYS A 492 -15.72 -4.57 -16.29
CA LYS A 492 -16.17 -3.78 -17.43
C LYS A 492 -15.07 -3.00 -18.12
N LEU A 493 -13.83 -3.14 -17.64
CA LEU A 493 -12.69 -2.46 -18.22
C LEU A 493 -12.44 -2.95 -19.64
N ARG A 494 -12.24 -2.01 -20.58
CA ARG A 494 -12.08 -2.32 -21.99
C ARG A 494 -10.63 -2.55 -22.42
N TYR A 495 -9.66 -2.15 -21.61
CA TYR A 495 -8.22 -2.22 -21.92
C TYR A 495 -7.44 -2.63 -20.67
N HIS A 496 -6.73 -3.75 -20.71
CA HIS A 496 -5.90 -4.20 -19.59
C HIS A 496 -4.48 -3.58 -19.61
N LYS A 497 -4.20 -2.69 -20.58
CA LYS A 497 -3.04 -1.79 -20.53
C LYS A 497 -3.46 -0.36 -20.81
N ILE A 498 -3.31 0.50 -19.83
CA ILE A 498 -3.59 1.93 -19.91
C ILE A 498 -2.24 2.65 -19.87
N ILE A 499 -1.81 3.19 -20.98
CA ILE A 499 -0.48 3.74 -21.17
C ILE A 499 -0.58 5.26 -21.25
N ILE A 500 0.00 5.95 -20.27
CA ILE A 500 0.13 7.40 -20.27
C ILE A 500 1.32 7.76 -21.14
N MET A 501 1.07 8.46 -22.25
CA MET A 501 2.07 8.92 -23.19
C MET A 501 2.05 10.45 -23.25
N ALA A 502 2.85 11.06 -22.39
CA ALA A 502 3.02 12.50 -22.26
C ALA A 502 4.44 12.92 -22.64
N ASP A 503 4.60 14.16 -23.03
CA ASP A 503 5.90 14.74 -23.37
C ASP A 503 6.88 14.66 -22.22
N ALA A 504 8.18 14.61 -22.53
CA ALA A 504 9.25 14.52 -21.52
C ALA A 504 9.61 15.89 -20.92
N ASP A 505 8.66 16.82 -20.85
CA ASP A 505 8.80 18.15 -20.28
C ASP A 505 8.02 18.33 -18.97
N VAL A 506 8.03 19.54 -18.43
CA VAL A 506 7.33 19.87 -17.18
C VAL A 506 5.82 19.80 -17.30
N ASP A 507 5.25 20.15 -18.46
CA ASP A 507 3.81 20.11 -18.70
C ASP A 507 3.30 18.67 -18.84
N GLY A 508 4.02 17.81 -19.59
CA GLY A 508 3.72 16.39 -19.68
C GLY A 508 3.86 15.66 -18.36
N SER A 509 4.85 16.01 -17.54
CA SER A 509 4.99 15.51 -16.17
C SER A 509 3.81 15.92 -15.28
N HIS A 510 3.29 17.13 -15.44
CA HIS A 510 2.10 17.60 -14.73
C HIS A 510 0.84 16.86 -15.18
N ILE A 511 0.63 16.68 -16.49
CA ILE A 511 -0.51 15.92 -17.04
C ILE A 511 -0.49 14.48 -16.53
N ARG A 512 0.68 13.83 -16.53
CA ARG A 512 0.86 12.50 -15.97
C ARG A 512 0.48 12.47 -14.49
N THR A 513 0.90 13.45 -13.69
CA THR A 513 0.55 13.54 -12.27
C THR A 513 -0.95 13.70 -12.07
N LEU A 514 -1.63 14.54 -12.86
CA LEU A 514 -3.08 14.71 -12.81
C LEU A 514 -3.83 13.41 -13.14
N LEU A 515 -3.37 12.67 -14.15
CA LEU A 515 -3.93 11.35 -14.52
C LEU A 515 -3.73 10.33 -13.40
N LEU A 516 -2.54 10.28 -12.80
CA LEU A 516 -2.26 9.38 -11.68
C LEU A 516 -3.10 9.74 -10.45
N THR A 517 -3.30 11.03 -10.16
CA THR A 517 -4.23 11.49 -9.11
C THR A 517 -5.64 11.01 -9.38
N PHE A 518 -6.13 11.13 -10.62
CA PHE A 518 -7.45 10.66 -11.01
C PHE A 518 -7.59 9.13 -10.86
N PHE A 519 -6.64 8.35 -11.34
CA PHE A 519 -6.67 6.89 -11.21
C PHE A 519 -6.57 6.47 -9.74
N PHE A 520 -5.71 7.10 -8.96
CA PHE A 520 -5.56 6.78 -7.55
C PHE A 520 -6.83 7.06 -6.74
N ARG A 521 -7.49 8.21 -6.98
CA ARG A 521 -8.68 8.62 -6.22
C ARG A 521 -9.97 7.91 -6.67
N TYR A 522 -10.13 7.64 -7.95
CA TYR A 522 -11.41 7.21 -8.52
C TYR A 522 -11.38 5.85 -9.21
N MET A 523 -10.22 5.30 -9.52
CA MET A 523 -10.04 4.03 -10.21
C MET A 523 -8.85 3.24 -9.64
N ARG A 524 -8.65 3.29 -8.33
CA ARG A 524 -7.50 2.69 -7.64
C ARG A 524 -7.24 1.22 -8.00
N PRO A 525 -8.25 0.35 -8.18
CA PRO A 525 -8.01 -1.03 -8.60
C PRO A 525 -7.26 -1.17 -9.94
N LEU A 526 -7.24 -0.14 -10.81
CA LEU A 526 -6.44 -0.18 -12.04
C LEU A 526 -4.93 -0.22 -11.73
N ILE A 527 -4.49 0.52 -10.70
CA ILE A 527 -3.09 0.54 -10.28
C ILE A 527 -2.77 -0.75 -9.53
N GLU A 528 -3.62 -1.18 -8.61
CA GLU A 528 -3.44 -2.39 -7.80
C GLU A 528 -3.34 -3.66 -8.67
N ASN A 529 -4.14 -3.75 -9.74
CA ASN A 529 -4.06 -4.85 -10.70
C ASN A 529 -2.97 -4.66 -11.77
N GLY A 530 -2.24 -3.54 -11.73
CA GLY A 530 -1.10 -3.26 -12.60
C GLY A 530 -1.46 -3.00 -14.05
N TYR A 531 -2.61 -2.40 -14.31
CA TYR A 531 -3.06 -2.05 -15.66
C TYR A 531 -2.57 -0.66 -16.12
N VAL A 532 -1.96 0.14 -15.24
CA VAL A 532 -1.50 1.50 -15.55
C VAL A 532 0.01 1.51 -15.81
N TYR A 533 0.39 2.13 -16.92
CA TYR A 533 1.78 2.27 -17.35
C TYR A 533 2.07 3.71 -17.79
N SER A 534 3.34 4.10 -17.69
CA SER A 534 3.89 5.30 -18.33
C SER A 534 4.81 4.88 -19.45
N ALA A 535 4.59 5.40 -20.64
CA ALA A 535 5.54 5.27 -21.74
C ALA A 535 6.83 6.04 -21.41
N VAL A 536 7.95 5.51 -21.88
CA VAL A 536 9.28 6.16 -21.79
C VAL A 536 9.74 6.46 -23.22
N PRO A 537 9.42 7.65 -23.75
CA PRO A 537 9.92 8.06 -25.05
C PRO A 537 11.41 8.41 -24.98
N PRO A 538 12.15 8.35 -26.10
CA PRO A 538 13.55 8.78 -26.13
C PRO A 538 13.66 10.29 -25.94
N LEU A 539 14.76 10.71 -25.30
CA LEU A 539 15.08 12.11 -25.07
C LEU A 539 15.93 12.72 -26.19
N PHE A 540 16.78 11.90 -26.82
CA PHE A 540 17.74 12.36 -27.81
C PHE A 540 17.70 11.49 -29.07
N LYS A 541 17.94 12.15 -30.22
CA LYS A 541 18.23 11.53 -31.49
C LYS A 541 19.67 11.88 -31.88
N LEU A 542 20.47 10.86 -32.15
CA LEU A 542 21.85 11.00 -32.61
C LEU A 542 21.98 10.50 -34.02
N SER A 543 22.65 11.25 -34.89
CA SER A 543 22.87 10.84 -36.27
C SER A 543 24.31 11.10 -36.73
N ARG A 544 24.82 10.15 -37.51
CA ARG A 544 26.07 10.28 -38.22
C ARG A 544 25.95 9.64 -39.61
N GLY A 545 25.85 10.45 -40.63
CA GLY A 545 25.61 9.99 -41.99
C GLY A 545 24.25 9.29 -42.11
N LYS A 546 24.25 8.00 -42.44
CA LYS A 546 23.01 7.19 -42.55
C LYS A 546 22.63 6.47 -41.23
N GLN A 547 23.52 6.50 -40.26
CA GLN A 547 23.24 5.85 -38.95
C GLN A 547 22.46 6.81 -38.08
N GLN A 548 21.33 6.32 -37.54
CA GLN A 548 20.52 7.03 -36.56
C GLN A 548 20.32 6.14 -35.33
N ARG A 549 20.40 6.73 -34.15
CA ARG A 549 20.17 6.08 -32.86
C ARG A 549 19.40 7.03 -31.98
N VAL A 550 18.71 6.47 -31.01
CA VAL A 550 18.00 7.23 -29.97
C VAL A 550 18.61 6.93 -28.59
N ALA A 551 18.52 7.89 -27.69
CA ALA A 551 18.97 7.72 -26.30
C ALA A 551 17.88 8.18 -25.33
N TYR A 552 17.75 7.47 -24.20
CA TYR A 552 16.74 7.67 -23.19
C TYR A 552 17.29 8.39 -21.94
N SER A 553 18.60 8.56 -21.85
CA SER A 553 19.28 9.31 -20.80
C SER A 553 20.50 10.08 -21.34
N ASP A 554 21.06 11.00 -20.54
CA ASP A 554 22.29 11.72 -20.86
C ASP A 554 23.49 10.77 -20.96
N GLU A 555 23.57 9.79 -20.07
CA GLU A 555 24.63 8.78 -20.05
C GLU A 555 24.60 7.93 -21.33
N GLU A 556 23.40 7.51 -21.73
CA GLU A 556 23.20 6.73 -22.96
C GLU A 556 23.53 7.58 -24.21
N ARG A 557 23.12 8.86 -24.23
CA ARG A 557 23.50 9.81 -25.29
C ARG A 557 25.03 9.87 -25.44
N ASP A 558 25.75 10.02 -24.33
CA ASP A 558 27.21 10.17 -24.35
C ASP A 558 27.90 8.86 -24.74
N ALA A 559 27.35 7.71 -24.34
CA ALA A 559 27.82 6.39 -24.77
C ALA A 559 27.64 6.18 -26.27
N ILE A 560 26.43 6.42 -26.79
CA ILE A 560 26.11 6.29 -28.23
C ILE A 560 26.90 7.30 -29.06
N SER A 561 27.09 8.52 -28.56
CA SER A 561 27.92 9.52 -29.21
C SER A 561 29.37 9.06 -29.41
N ARG A 562 29.94 8.41 -28.36
CA ARG A 562 31.30 7.83 -28.46
C ARG A 562 31.34 6.66 -29.47
N GLU A 563 30.35 5.79 -29.40
CA GLU A 563 30.23 4.65 -30.34
C GLU A 563 30.14 5.13 -31.81
N LEU A 564 29.28 6.12 -32.07
CA LEU A 564 29.11 6.68 -33.42
C LEU A 564 30.38 7.41 -33.93
N ARG A 565 31.19 7.99 -33.04
CA ARG A 565 32.49 8.58 -33.43
C ARG A 565 33.52 7.53 -33.85
N GLY A 566 33.44 6.30 -33.27
CA GLY A 566 34.39 5.23 -33.56
C GLY A 566 35.83 5.66 -33.25
N ASP A 567 36.77 5.28 -34.13
CA ASP A 567 38.20 5.58 -33.96
C ASP A 567 38.58 7.06 -34.19
N ASN A 568 37.62 7.91 -34.59
CA ASN A 568 37.87 9.34 -34.80
C ASN A 568 37.12 10.19 -33.77
N PRO A 569 37.79 10.64 -32.67
CA PRO A 569 37.18 11.44 -31.61
C PRO A 569 36.57 12.77 -32.09
N ASP A 570 37.13 13.35 -33.16
CA ASP A 570 36.72 14.65 -33.74
C ASP A 570 35.56 14.52 -34.75
N ALA A 571 35.08 13.30 -35.00
CA ALA A 571 33.98 13.08 -35.90
C ALA A 571 32.70 13.76 -35.36
N LYS A 572 32.08 14.58 -36.19
CA LYS A 572 30.83 15.28 -35.87
C LYS A 572 29.67 14.27 -35.79
N VAL A 573 29.00 14.25 -34.69
CA VAL A 573 27.74 13.57 -34.46
C VAL A 573 26.67 14.65 -34.24
N ASP A 574 25.63 14.63 -35.04
CA ASP A 574 24.51 15.54 -34.85
C ASP A 574 23.61 14.98 -33.77
N ILE A 575 23.42 15.76 -32.69
CA ILE A 575 22.59 15.41 -31.56
C ILE A 575 21.43 16.40 -31.49
N SER A 576 20.21 15.89 -31.56
CA SER A 576 19.00 16.67 -31.34
C SER A 576 18.22 16.14 -30.16
N ARG A 577 17.69 17.04 -29.33
CA ARG A 577 16.79 16.68 -28.21
C ARG A 577 15.35 16.78 -28.71
N PHE A 578 14.55 15.74 -28.48
CA PHE A 578 13.11 15.82 -28.70
C PHE A 578 12.48 16.75 -27.66
N LYS A 579 11.71 17.72 -28.12
CA LYS A 579 10.97 18.64 -27.25
C LYS A 579 9.59 18.10 -26.90
N GLY A 580 9.03 17.25 -27.76
CA GLY A 580 7.75 16.61 -27.54
C GLY A 580 7.50 15.46 -28.53
N LEU A 581 6.53 14.62 -28.21
CA LEU A 581 6.11 13.46 -29.02
C LEU A 581 5.54 13.88 -30.40
N GLY A 582 5.00 15.11 -30.50
CA GLY A 582 4.49 15.67 -31.74
C GLY A 582 5.57 16.00 -32.79
N GLU A 583 6.86 15.98 -32.42
CA GLU A 583 7.99 16.16 -33.35
C GLU A 583 8.42 14.84 -33.99
N MET A 584 7.97 13.69 -33.49
CA MET A 584 8.26 12.38 -34.04
C MET A 584 7.32 12.09 -35.20
N ASP A 585 7.89 11.54 -36.28
CA ASP A 585 7.05 10.98 -37.33
C ASP A 585 6.39 9.66 -36.87
N PRO A 586 5.31 9.21 -37.54
CA PRO A 586 4.58 8.01 -37.14
C PRO A 586 5.42 6.74 -37.01
N HIS A 587 6.40 6.56 -37.88
CA HIS A 587 7.29 5.40 -37.90
C HIS A 587 8.28 5.46 -36.71
N GLU A 588 8.83 6.63 -36.45
CA GLU A 588 9.76 6.89 -35.38
C GLU A 588 9.07 6.68 -34.01
N LEU A 589 7.83 7.18 -33.86
CA LEU A 589 7.01 6.99 -32.68
C LEU A 589 6.64 5.51 -32.45
N TRP A 590 6.34 4.78 -33.55
CA TRP A 590 6.11 3.34 -33.47
C TRP A 590 7.35 2.60 -32.97
N GLU A 591 8.49 2.76 -33.65
CA GLU A 591 9.71 2.01 -33.34
C GLU A 591 10.27 2.27 -31.94
N THR A 592 10.07 3.46 -31.38
CA THR A 592 10.68 3.87 -30.11
C THR A 592 9.75 3.73 -28.91
N THR A 593 8.42 3.88 -29.12
CA THR A 593 7.48 4.10 -28.00
C THR A 593 6.24 3.20 -28.06
N MET A 594 5.85 2.70 -29.24
CA MET A 594 4.58 1.96 -29.38
C MET A 594 4.75 0.48 -29.75
N ASP A 595 5.84 0.09 -30.39
CA ASP A 595 6.11 -1.30 -30.76
C ASP A 595 6.28 -2.17 -29.49
N PRO A 596 5.42 -3.17 -29.25
CA PRO A 596 5.49 -4.03 -28.08
C PRO A 596 6.84 -4.73 -27.87
N GLU A 597 7.59 -4.98 -28.95
CA GLU A 597 8.87 -5.68 -28.90
C GLU A 597 10.05 -4.75 -28.56
N ARG A 598 9.89 -3.43 -28.74
CA ARG A 598 10.99 -2.45 -28.60
C ARG A 598 10.76 -1.38 -27.54
N ARG A 599 9.49 -1.03 -27.28
CA ARG A 599 9.13 0.04 -26.37
C ARG A 599 9.52 -0.25 -24.92
N THR A 600 9.82 0.80 -24.18
CA THR A 600 9.99 0.74 -22.73
C THR A 600 8.74 1.30 -22.04
N LEU A 601 8.11 0.50 -21.19
CA LEU A 601 6.99 0.90 -20.35
C LEU A 601 7.38 0.79 -18.87
N ARG A 602 7.11 1.84 -18.10
CA ARG A 602 7.21 1.81 -16.65
C ARG A 602 5.83 1.48 -16.08
N ARG A 603 5.71 0.32 -15.46
CA ARG A 603 4.49 -0.04 -14.73
C ARG A 603 4.34 0.84 -13.49
N ILE A 604 3.15 1.37 -13.27
CA ILE A 604 2.83 2.12 -12.05
C ILE A 604 2.38 1.11 -11.01
N THR A 605 3.08 1.10 -9.88
CA THR A 605 2.80 0.22 -8.74
C THR A 605 2.38 1.05 -7.53
N LEU A 606 1.58 0.46 -6.67
CA LEU A 606 1.16 1.04 -5.41
C LEU A 606 1.73 0.19 -4.27
N GLU A 607 2.94 0.51 -3.85
CA GLU A 607 3.62 -0.21 -2.77
C GLU A 607 3.09 0.20 -1.39
N ASP A 608 2.75 1.48 -1.24
CA ASP A 608 2.23 2.08 -0.01
C ASP A 608 1.10 3.06 -0.34
N ALA A 609 -0.14 2.61 -0.11
CA ALA A 609 -1.33 3.42 -0.37
C ALA A 609 -1.43 4.64 0.55
N GLN A 610 -0.97 4.53 1.79
CA GLN A 610 -1.00 5.64 2.74
C GLN A 610 -0.01 6.72 2.36
N ARG A 611 1.22 6.34 2.00
CA ARG A 611 2.25 7.27 1.53
C ARG A 611 1.83 7.95 0.23
N ALA A 612 1.19 7.20 -0.68
CA ALA A 612 0.63 7.78 -1.92
C ALA A 612 -0.46 8.81 -1.61
N ASP A 613 -1.38 8.50 -0.67
CA ASP A 613 -2.41 9.43 -0.22
C ASP A 613 -1.81 10.73 0.34
N GLU A 614 -0.83 10.62 1.23
CA GLU A 614 -0.11 11.77 1.79
C GLU A 614 0.55 12.63 0.70
N ILE A 615 1.26 11.98 -0.25
CA ILE A 615 1.94 12.67 -1.35
C ILE A 615 0.93 13.38 -2.25
N PHE A 616 -0.16 12.73 -2.64
CA PHE A 616 -1.20 13.37 -3.46
C PHE A 616 -1.87 14.51 -2.70
N THR A 617 -2.19 14.36 -1.43
CA THR A 617 -2.75 15.42 -0.59
C THR A 617 -1.80 16.62 -0.48
N VAL A 618 -0.51 16.40 -0.25
CA VAL A 618 0.49 17.47 -0.15
C VAL A 618 0.72 18.18 -1.50
N LEU A 619 0.94 17.39 -2.57
CA LEU A 619 1.32 17.96 -3.87
C LEU A 619 0.13 18.53 -4.64
N MET A 620 -1.04 17.90 -4.55
CA MET A 620 -2.21 18.22 -5.36
C MET A 620 -3.33 18.88 -4.56
N GLY A 621 -3.28 18.88 -3.22
CA GLY A 621 -4.25 19.49 -2.31
C GLY A 621 -4.22 21.02 -2.30
N ASP A 622 -5.08 21.63 -1.49
CA ASP A 622 -5.25 23.09 -1.42
C ASP A 622 -4.15 23.78 -0.59
N GLU A 623 -3.62 23.09 0.42
CA GLU A 623 -2.60 23.62 1.32
C GLU A 623 -1.28 23.92 0.58
N VAL A 624 -0.79 25.15 0.71
CA VAL A 624 0.42 25.62 0.01
C VAL A 624 1.68 25.32 0.80
N GLU A 625 1.66 25.54 2.12
CA GLU A 625 2.85 25.42 2.96
C GLU A 625 3.43 24.00 3.02
N PRO A 626 2.63 22.92 3.17
CA PRO A 626 3.15 21.56 3.11
C PRO A 626 3.83 21.24 1.77
N ARG A 627 3.26 21.72 0.66
CA ARG A 627 3.82 21.57 -0.68
C ARG A 627 5.15 22.32 -0.82
N ARG A 628 5.23 23.56 -0.33
CA ARG A 628 6.47 24.34 -0.32
C ARG A 628 7.56 23.62 0.47
N ALA A 629 7.27 23.21 1.70
CA ALA A 629 8.22 22.49 2.56
C ALA A 629 8.71 21.18 1.91
N TRP A 630 7.81 20.45 1.26
CA TRP A 630 8.16 19.23 0.54
C TRP A 630 9.10 19.52 -0.65
N ILE A 631 8.80 20.56 -1.45
CA ILE A 631 9.64 20.98 -2.59
C ILE A 631 11.02 21.42 -2.09
N GLU A 632 11.10 22.26 -1.06
CA GLU A 632 12.38 22.74 -0.49
C GLU A 632 13.24 21.58 0.03
N THR A 633 12.61 20.61 0.72
CA THR A 633 13.29 19.43 1.24
C THR A 633 13.85 18.54 0.12
N LYS A 634 13.09 18.37 -0.96
CA LYS A 634 13.45 17.49 -2.07
C LYS A 634 14.26 18.17 -3.17
N ALA A 635 14.35 19.50 -3.19
CA ALA A 635 15.08 20.27 -4.21
C ALA A 635 16.55 19.84 -4.36
N ARG A 636 17.19 19.43 -3.27
CA ARG A 636 18.59 18.94 -3.27
C ARG A 636 18.81 17.65 -4.10
N TYR A 637 17.74 16.91 -4.39
CA TYR A 637 17.82 15.67 -5.18
C TYR A 637 17.53 15.89 -6.67
N VAL A 638 17.19 17.12 -7.06
CA VAL A 638 16.95 17.46 -8.46
C VAL A 638 18.28 17.62 -9.17
N VAL A 639 18.58 16.72 -10.08
CA VAL A 639 19.86 16.69 -10.82
C VAL A 639 19.77 17.46 -12.12
N ASN A 640 18.60 17.42 -12.80
CA ASN A 640 18.38 18.07 -14.09
C ASN A 640 17.18 19.01 -14.00
N LEU A 641 17.44 20.31 -14.00
CA LEU A 641 16.42 21.34 -14.18
C LEU A 641 16.30 21.65 -15.67
N ASP A 642 15.12 21.53 -16.23
CA ASP A 642 14.82 21.98 -17.57
C ASP A 642 14.59 23.51 -17.51
N TYR A 643 15.55 24.29 -18.05
CA TYR A 643 15.47 25.76 -18.11
C TYR A 643 14.90 26.22 -19.46
#